data_b40980e311f0c3d0d084f0214c80bfb1
#
_entry.id   b40980e311f0c3d0d084f0214c80bfb1
#
_cell.length_a   1.000
_cell.length_b   1.000
_cell.length_c   1.000
_cell.angle_alpha   90.00
_cell.angle_beta   90.00
_cell.angle_gamma   90.00
#
_symmetry.space_group_name_H-M   'P 1'
#
loop_
_entity.id
_entity.type
_entity.pdbx_description
1 polymer ?
#
loop_
_entity_poly.entity_id
_entity_poly.type
_entity_poly.pdbx_seq_one_letter_code
_entity_poly.pdbx_strand_id
1 'polypeptide(L)'
;GSEMCIRDRSLIGDGTEKTVTQHYTKENGFGLYDPALEVNLPEITPDKGFNVRKTFELICFGRAKLIFKKLNKYIETYKNAEFKNSYGEACLIGNSVLINWSNYGGLSGLGRPELWKAFYEEEIGSYDKLLMMSFMLASTGTPQDEDDYDEEDEEDRKADQKSANSFDPLINRMYTGVVYRGLQKELRKLTYYDQINDIIEALAHEYRDEAAYQQLSVNMLLQLLPLLNTENIFRQYTNKHAWLRDKMEYGKKQIVYPIHNNKFVNFWLEIPQKPISDDLFVRYFTVRYQLYKLTNYMEHTPELEETDSYLQATDFARAWMLGLIPAEEVYREMMGRVNSPSRVEAITKVLNDNFRFSKEKERYADIKGIDFSLFRSLAQKVVDRILEIELKRGDSETQVTSLAEELSYVYGAKTFIGILQAFGKDTFIRDSYNWNNTKRGVLSSLLHACYPLPTDTSAQLKKLAKQAEISNERLVEAAMFAPQWIELTEKAINWKGLTSAAYYFHAHTNETCDDKKKAIIARYTPIDVEDLREGAFDIDWFKDAFKTIGKQRFEVVYNAAKYISCSNSHTRARKFADATSGTVKAADVKKEIIAKRNKDLLMSYGLIPLGRKADKELLERYQYLQKFLKESKEFGAQRQESEKKAVSIALQNLARNSGYGDVTRLTWSMETELIKELLPYLTPKEIDGVEVYVQVSEEGKSEIKQIKAGKELNSMPAKLKKHPYVEELKAVHKKLKDQYTRSRIMLEQAMEDCTRFEESELRKLMQNPVIWPLLKHLVFICNGQTGFYTDGLLVTANAVCLPLKAKDELRIAHPTDLYASGNWHAYQKFLFDKAIRQPFKQVFRELYVPTSEEAEATQSRRYAGNQIQPQKTIAVLKGRRWVADYEDGLQKIYYKENIIANIY
;
A
#
# COMPACT_ATOMS: atom_id res chain seq x y z
N GLY A 1 -10.81 5.73 45.45
CA GLY A 1 -11.18 7.05 46.06
C GLY A 1 -11.09 8.18 45.01
N SER A 2 -10.36 8.02 43.91
CA SER A 2 -10.18 9.03 42.86
C SER A 2 -11.20 8.92 41.73
N GLU A 3 -11.71 7.73 41.46
CA GLU A 3 -12.69 7.53 40.39
C GLU A 3 -14.10 8.05 40.69
N MET A 4 -14.49 8.03 42.00
CA MET A 4 -15.78 8.61 42.41
C MET A 4 -15.81 10.14 42.33
N CYS A 5 -14.65 10.80 42.54
CA CYS A 5 -14.57 12.26 42.45
C CYS A 5 -14.68 12.80 41.02
N ILE A 6 -14.34 12.01 39.97
CA ILE A 6 -14.43 12.44 38.58
C ILE A 6 -15.88 12.37 38.07
N ARG A 7 -16.64 11.37 38.50
CA ARG A 7 -18.08 11.31 38.19
C ARG A 7 -18.87 12.47 38.84
N ASP A 8 -18.50 12.90 40.04
CA ASP A 8 -19.17 13.98 40.71
C ASP A 8 -18.76 15.39 40.24
N ARG A 9 -17.57 15.55 39.67
CA ARG A 9 -17.15 16.85 39.08
C ARG A 9 -17.95 17.27 37.85
N SER A 10 -18.51 16.30 37.11
CA SER A 10 -19.44 16.60 36.03
C SER A 10 -20.84 17.04 36.53
N LEU A 11 -21.15 16.85 37.80
CA LEU A 11 -22.41 17.24 38.46
C LEU A 11 -22.29 18.58 39.19
N ILE A 12 -21.09 19.07 39.48
CA ILE A 12 -20.84 20.36 40.14
C ILE A 12 -20.27 21.33 39.10
N GLY A 13 -21.07 21.64 38.11
CA GLY A 13 -20.82 22.78 37.21
C GLY A 13 -21.21 24.05 37.95
N ASP A 14 -20.32 25.03 37.99
CA ASP A 14 -20.59 26.42 38.23
C ASP A 14 -21.89 26.82 37.54
N GLY A 15 -22.85 27.32 38.28
CA GLY A 15 -24.24 27.68 37.94
C GLY A 15 -24.59 28.36 36.63
N THR A 16 -23.89 28.10 35.54
CA THR A 16 -24.19 28.57 34.20
C THR A 16 -24.37 27.39 33.26
N GLU A 17 -25.63 27.19 32.86
CA GLU A 17 -26.13 26.21 31.91
C GLU A 17 -25.78 24.75 32.20
N LYS A 18 -26.68 24.11 32.92
CA LYS A 18 -26.79 22.66 32.95
C LYS A 18 -27.13 22.17 31.53
N THR A 19 -26.14 21.95 30.67
CA THR A 19 -26.31 21.02 29.59
C THR A 19 -26.49 19.65 30.25
N VAL A 20 -27.72 19.20 30.36
CA VAL A 20 -28.03 17.82 30.69
C VAL A 20 -27.43 16.97 29.57
N THR A 21 -26.24 16.45 29.80
CA THR A 21 -25.67 15.42 28.94
C THR A 21 -26.59 14.22 29.08
N GLN A 22 -27.48 14.01 28.11
CA GLN A 22 -28.26 12.79 28.02
C GLN A 22 -27.23 11.66 27.92
N HIS A 23 -27.17 10.82 28.97
CA HIS A 23 -26.36 9.62 28.94
C HIS A 23 -27.04 8.63 27.99
N TYR A 24 -26.46 8.42 26.83
CA TYR A 24 -26.90 7.41 25.87
C TYR A 24 -26.21 6.09 26.20
N THR A 25 -26.97 5.10 26.64
CA THR A 25 -26.50 3.76 26.94
C THR A 25 -27.14 2.76 25.97
N LYS A 26 -26.64 1.53 25.91
CA LYS A 26 -27.32 0.47 25.16
C LYS A 26 -28.76 0.28 25.60
N GLU A 27 -29.00 0.41 26.91
CA GLU A 27 -30.33 0.25 27.51
C GLU A 27 -31.32 1.30 27.01
N ASN A 28 -30.87 2.51 26.70
CA ASN A 28 -31.75 3.56 26.13
C ASN A 28 -31.61 3.68 24.58
N GLY A 29 -30.99 2.69 23.91
CA GLY A 29 -30.91 2.60 22.46
C GLY A 29 -30.12 3.73 21.81
N PHE A 30 -29.22 4.37 22.53
CA PHE A 30 -28.47 5.54 22.06
C PHE A 30 -29.39 6.67 21.54
N GLY A 31 -30.66 6.64 21.88
CA GLY A 31 -31.70 7.56 21.39
C GLY A 31 -32.07 7.35 19.92
N LEU A 32 -31.72 6.21 19.30
CA LEU A 32 -32.10 5.83 17.95
C LEU A 32 -33.16 4.73 17.91
N TYR A 33 -33.17 3.84 18.88
CA TYR A 33 -34.13 2.75 18.97
C TYR A 33 -34.56 2.50 20.41
N ASP A 34 -35.73 1.85 20.57
CA ASP A 34 -36.20 1.33 21.86
C ASP A 34 -35.62 -0.06 22.09
N PRO A 35 -34.83 -0.32 23.17
CA PRO A 35 -34.32 -1.65 23.46
C PRO A 35 -35.41 -2.71 23.68
N ALA A 36 -36.57 -2.30 24.15
CA ALA A 36 -37.73 -3.15 24.39
C ALA A 36 -38.59 -3.36 23.13
N LEU A 37 -38.16 -2.87 21.97
CA LEU A 37 -38.90 -3.00 20.71
C LEU A 37 -39.19 -4.46 20.37
N GLU A 38 -40.43 -4.82 20.26
CA GLU A 38 -40.86 -6.12 19.78
C GLU A 38 -41.17 -6.06 18.28
N VAL A 39 -40.63 -7.03 17.53
CA VAL A 39 -40.89 -7.17 16.11
C VAL A 39 -41.73 -8.42 15.87
N ASN A 40 -42.90 -8.24 15.28
CA ASN A 40 -43.82 -9.32 14.93
C ASN A 40 -43.69 -9.67 13.43
N LEU A 41 -42.93 -10.71 13.12
CA LEU A 41 -42.80 -11.23 11.78
C LEU A 41 -43.96 -12.18 11.43
N PRO A 42 -44.23 -12.39 10.12
CA PRO A 42 -45.26 -13.34 9.70
C PRO A 42 -44.93 -14.76 10.19
N GLU A 43 -45.94 -15.49 10.60
CA GLU A 43 -45.81 -16.92 10.89
C GLU A 43 -45.52 -17.67 9.60
N ILE A 44 -44.44 -18.45 9.58
CA ILE A 44 -44.04 -19.26 8.43
C ILE A 44 -44.00 -20.74 8.81
N THR A 45 -44.39 -21.57 7.86
CA THR A 45 -44.39 -23.01 7.98
C THR A 45 -43.57 -23.64 6.87
N PRO A 46 -43.05 -24.87 7.05
CA PRO A 46 -42.42 -25.61 5.97
C PRO A 46 -43.35 -25.76 4.78
N ASP A 47 -42.77 -25.90 3.59
CA ASP A 47 -43.52 -26.07 2.37
C ASP A 47 -44.43 -27.31 2.45
N LYS A 48 -45.59 -27.20 1.82
CA LYS A 48 -46.55 -28.32 1.80
C LYS A 48 -45.90 -29.59 1.19
N GLY A 49 -45.88 -30.62 2.00
CA GLY A 49 -45.26 -31.91 1.61
C GLY A 49 -43.74 -32.00 1.84
N PHE A 50 -43.11 -30.94 2.39
CA PHE A 50 -41.72 -31.05 2.81
C PHE A 50 -41.57 -32.12 3.89
N ASN A 51 -40.59 -33.02 3.69
CA ASN A 51 -40.26 -34.06 4.63
C ASN A 51 -38.76 -34.28 4.63
N VAL A 52 -38.15 -34.06 5.78
CA VAL A 52 -36.68 -34.13 5.95
C VAL A 52 -36.15 -35.48 5.51
N ARG A 53 -36.83 -36.59 5.95
CA ARG A 53 -36.42 -37.93 5.59
C ARG A 53 -36.46 -38.17 4.08
N LYS A 54 -37.52 -37.76 3.39
CA LYS A 54 -37.64 -37.86 1.94
C LYS A 54 -36.59 -37.05 1.21
N THR A 55 -36.28 -35.86 1.72
CA THR A 55 -35.22 -34.98 1.16
C THR A 55 -33.85 -35.65 1.23
N PHE A 56 -33.53 -36.32 2.34
CA PHE A 56 -32.27 -37.04 2.48
C PHE A 56 -32.29 -38.44 1.82
N GLU A 57 -33.46 -39.01 1.58
CA GLU A 57 -33.64 -40.26 0.80
C GLU A 57 -33.44 -40.01 -0.71
N LEU A 58 -33.60 -38.82 -1.23
CA LEU A 58 -33.24 -38.46 -2.60
C LEU A 58 -31.76 -38.74 -2.90
N ILE A 59 -30.90 -38.64 -1.86
CA ILE A 59 -29.57 -39.23 -1.89
C ILE A 59 -29.48 -40.28 -0.78
N CYS A 60 -29.86 -41.49 -1.09
CA CYS A 60 -29.47 -42.62 -0.25
C CYS A 60 -27.96 -42.54 -0.01
N PHE A 61 -27.53 -42.58 1.23
CA PHE A 61 -26.11 -42.59 1.58
C PHE A 61 -25.29 -43.59 0.75
N GLY A 62 -25.92 -44.72 0.37
CA GLY A 62 -25.29 -45.68 -0.50
C GLY A 62 -25.05 -45.22 -1.94
N ARG A 63 -25.93 -44.37 -2.50
CA ARG A 63 -25.74 -43.81 -3.85
C ARG A 63 -24.68 -42.70 -3.85
N ALA A 64 -24.68 -41.80 -2.88
CA ALA A 64 -23.65 -40.79 -2.72
C ALA A 64 -22.27 -41.43 -2.59
N LYS A 65 -22.16 -42.50 -1.78
CA LYS A 65 -20.94 -43.28 -1.62
C LYS A 65 -20.46 -43.92 -2.93
N LEU A 66 -21.40 -44.38 -3.76
CA LEU A 66 -21.09 -44.92 -5.07
C LEU A 66 -20.54 -43.82 -5.99
N ILE A 67 -21.14 -42.62 -5.98
CA ILE A 67 -20.69 -41.49 -6.79
C ILE A 67 -19.28 -41.02 -6.31
N PHE A 68 -19.02 -40.94 -5.02
CA PHE A 68 -17.67 -40.63 -4.49
C PHE A 68 -16.63 -41.69 -4.95
N LYS A 69 -16.98 -42.96 -4.93
CA LYS A 69 -16.09 -44.01 -5.46
C LYS A 69 -15.84 -43.88 -6.96
N LYS A 70 -16.86 -43.49 -7.74
CA LYS A 70 -16.73 -43.22 -9.17
C LYS A 70 -15.83 -42.01 -9.40
N LEU A 71 -16.00 -40.93 -8.63
CA LEU A 71 -15.15 -39.75 -8.73
C LEU A 71 -13.68 -40.07 -8.37
N ASN A 72 -13.46 -40.87 -7.31
CA ASN A 72 -12.13 -41.35 -6.96
C ASN A 72 -11.46 -42.12 -8.12
N LYS A 73 -12.22 -43.00 -8.78
CA LYS A 73 -11.72 -43.74 -9.97
C LYS A 73 -11.53 -42.81 -11.18
N TYR A 74 -12.36 -41.81 -11.34
CA TYR A 74 -12.24 -40.83 -12.40
C TYR A 74 -10.96 -40.01 -12.23
N ILE A 75 -10.66 -39.54 -11.02
CA ILE A 75 -9.42 -38.87 -10.70
C ILE A 75 -8.21 -39.78 -10.97
N GLU A 76 -8.27 -41.08 -10.57
CA GLU A 76 -7.20 -42.05 -10.86
C GLU A 76 -6.95 -42.18 -12.36
N THR A 77 -8.00 -42.11 -13.18
CA THR A 77 -7.87 -42.17 -14.65
C THR A 77 -7.11 -40.96 -15.21
N TYR A 78 -7.33 -39.81 -14.64
CA TYR A 78 -6.72 -38.54 -15.08
C TYR A 78 -5.60 -38.01 -14.19
N LYS A 79 -5.09 -38.78 -13.24
CA LYS A 79 -4.09 -38.37 -12.25
C LYS A 79 -2.83 -37.76 -12.83
N ASN A 80 -2.43 -38.16 -14.05
CA ASN A 80 -1.27 -37.66 -14.76
C ASN A 80 -1.60 -36.49 -15.71
N ALA A 81 -2.84 -36.00 -15.75
CA ALA A 81 -3.19 -34.85 -16.54
C ALA A 81 -2.60 -33.60 -15.92
N GLU A 82 -1.90 -32.81 -16.74
CA GLU A 82 -1.22 -31.59 -16.30
C GLU A 82 -2.11 -30.37 -16.45
N PHE A 83 -1.95 -29.43 -15.52
CA PHE A 83 -2.47 -28.08 -15.60
C PHE A 83 -1.45 -27.09 -14.98
N LYS A 84 -1.64 -25.79 -15.18
CA LYS A 84 -0.80 -24.76 -14.55
C LYS A 84 -1.56 -24.12 -13.39
N ASN A 85 -0.89 -24.01 -12.24
CA ASN A 85 -1.43 -23.24 -11.11
C ASN A 85 -1.28 -21.74 -11.35
N SER A 86 -1.78 -20.90 -10.44
CA SER A 86 -1.71 -19.44 -10.51
C SER A 86 -0.27 -18.88 -10.53
N TYR A 87 0.70 -19.68 -10.12
CA TYR A 87 2.14 -19.33 -10.16
C TYR A 87 2.81 -19.77 -11.47
N GLY A 88 2.04 -20.39 -12.40
CA GLY A 88 2.56 -20.91 -13.66
C GLY A 88 3.30 -22.25 -13.56
N GLU A 89 3.26 -22.90 -12.40
CA GLU A 89 3.89 -24.19 -12.16
C GLU A 89 3.01 -25.34 -12.70
N ALA A 90 3.64 -26.36 -13.26
CA ALA A 90 2.94 -27.54 -13.74
C ALA A 90 2.52 -28.43 -12.55
N CYS A 91 1.24 -28.66 -12.43
CA CYS A 91 0.64 -29.54 -11.42
C CYS A 91 -0.03 -30.74 -12.07
N LEU A 92 -0.06 -31.86 -11.36
CA LEU A 92 -0.77 -33.06 -11.77
C LEU A 92 -2.08 -33.20 -10.98
N ILE A 93 -3.14 -33.58 -11.66
CA ILE A 93 -4.47 -33.83 -11.05
C ILE A 93 -4.39 -34.78 -9.84
N GLY A 94 -3.54 -35.81 -9.90
CA GLY A 94 -3.33 -36.70 -8.78
C GLY A 94 -2.74 -36.07 -7.52
N ASN A 95 -2.07 -34.95 -7.64
CA ASN A 95 -1.45 -34.23 -6.50
C ASN A 95 -2.35 -33.14 -5.96
N SER A 96 -2.99 -32.38 -6.83
CA SER A 96 -3.93 -31.31 -6.49
C SER A 96 -4.84 -31.02 -7.68
N VAL A 97 -6.01 -30.48 -7.41
CA VAL A 97 -6.95 -30.01 -8.46
C VAL A 97 -7.12 -28.49 -8.43
N LEU A 98 -6.58 -27.81 -7.43
CA LEU A 98 -6.73 -26.37 -7.24
C LEU A 98 -5.71 -25.58 -8.06
N ILE A 99 -6.19 -24.56 -8.79
CA ILE A 99 -5.33 -23.59 -9.48
C ILE A 99 -4.73 -22.59 -8.47
N ASN A 100 -5.50 -22.17 -7.47
CA ASN A 100 -5.06 -21.26 -6.42
C ASN A 100 -5.59 -21.74 -5.06
N TRP A 101 -4.71 -21.81 -4.06
CA TRP A 101 -5.03 -22.26 -2.70
C TRP A 101 -6.02 -21.34 -1.96
N SER A 102 -6.18 -20.10 -2.41
CA SER A 102 -7.00 -19.08 -1.72
C SER A 102 -8.30 -18.70 -2.45
N ASN A 103 -8.60 -19.31 -3.58
CA ASN A 103 -9.72 -18.88 -4.41
C ASN A 103 -10.63 -20.05 -4.81
N TYR A 104 -11.68 -20.28 -4.04
CA TYR A 104 -12.75 -21.22 -4.38
C TYR A 104 -13.71 -20.61 -5.41
N GLY A 105 -13.20 -20.32 -6.61
CA GLY A 105 -13.92 -19.64 -7.71
C GLY A 105 -14.76 -20.58 -8.58
N GLY A 106 -15.43 -21.59 -8.03
CA GLY A 106 -16.18 -22.54 -8.82
C GLY A 106 -15.28 -23.38 -9.75
N LEU A 107 -15.79 -23.79 -10.90
CA LEU A 107 -15.03 -24.59 -11.88
C LEU A 107 -13.78 -23.89 -12.41
N SER A 108 -13.78 -22.54 -12.46
CA SER A 108 -12.61 -21.77 -12.92
C SER A 108 -11.43 -21.83 -11.95
N GLY A 109 -11.66 -22.19 -10.69
CA GLY A 109 -10.63 -22.44 -9.68
C GLY A 109 -9.98 -23.80 -9.76
N LEU A 110 -10.46 -24.68 -10.62
CA LEU A 110 -9.95 -26.06 -10.78
C LEU A 110 -9.10 -26.22 -12.04
N GLY A 111 -8.03 -27.00 -11.93
CA GLY A 111 -7.29 -27.51 -13.08
C GLY A 111 -8.16 -28.42 -13.93
N ARG A 112 -8.13 -28.24 -15.25
CA ARG A 112 -8.89 -29.04 -16.22
C ARG A 112 -10.42 -29.03 -15.95
N PRO A 113 -11.06 -27.85 -15.88
CA PRO A 113 -12.48 -27.70 -15.50
C PRO A 113 -13.44 -28.53 -16.39
N GLU A 114 -13.05 -28.77 -17.63
CA GLU A 114 -13.83 -29.59 -18.57
C GLU A 114 -14.05 -31.03 -18.08
N LEU A 115 -13.12 -31.62 -17.33
CA LEU A 115 -13.25 -32.99 -16.79
C LEU A 115 -14.31 -33.01 -15.70
N TRP A 116 -14.33 -32.02 -14.84
CA TRP A 116 -15.28 -31.99 -13.71
C TRP A 116 -16.68 -31.65 -14.16
N LYS A 117 -16.80 -30.82 -15.19
CA LYS A 117 -18.06 -30.54 -15.85
C LYS A 117 -18.64 -31.78 -16.47
N ALA A 118 -17.86 -32.57 -17.22
CA ALA A 118 -18.28 -33.83 -17.81
C ALA A 118 -18.73 -34.84 -16.73
N PHE A 119 -17.95 -34.96 -15.64
CA PHE A 119 -18.32 -35.83 -14.53
C PHE A 119 -19.65 -35.41 -13.89
N TYR A 120 -19.89 -34.11 -13.69
CA TYR A 120 -21.16 -33.62 -13.19
C TYR A 120 -22.33 -34.01 -14.09
N GLU A 121 -22.20 -33.76 -15.39
CA GLU A 121 -23.25 -34.03 -16.38
C GLU A 121 -23.58 -35.54 -16.49
N GLU A 122 -22.56 -36.39 -16.44
CA GLU A 122 -22.71 -37.85 -16.62
C GLU A 122 -23.15 -38.59 -15.34
N GLU A 123 -22.61 -38.21 -14.17
CA GLU A 123 -22.77 -39.04 -12.96
C GLU A 123 -23.63 -38.41 -11.88
N ILE A 124 -23.66 -37.08 -11.79
CA ILE A 124 -24.43 -36.36 -10.78
C ILE A 124 -25.77 -35.88 -11.37
N GLY A 125 -25.74 -35.03 -12.38
CA GLY A 125 -26.86 -34.61 -13.23
C GLY A 125 -28.00 -33.84 -12.55
N SER A 126 -27.87 -33.47 -11.27
CA SER A 126 -28.81 -32.60 -10.59
C SER A 126 -28.18 -31.85 -9.43
N TYR A 127 -28.61 -30.57 -9.21
CA TYR A 127 -28.16 -29.73 -8.11
C TYR A 127 -28.52 -30.36 -6.74
N ASP A 128 -29.71 -30.94 -6.57
CA ASP A 128 -30.13 -31.54 -5.29
C ASP A 128 -29.17 -32.66 -4.85
N LYS A 129 -28.74 -33.52 -5.78
CA LYS A 129 -27.75 -34.55 -5.47
C LYS A 129 -26.39 -33.95 -5.10
N LEU A 130 -25.96 -32.93 -5.85
CA LEU A 130 -24.72 -32.22 -5.62
C LEU A 130 -24.73 -31.55 -4.24
N LEU A 131 -25.82 -30.86 -3.90
CA LEU A 131 -26.01 -30.22 -2.60
C LEU A 131 -25.92 -31.21 -1.45
N MET A 132 -26.56 -32.39 -1.58
CA MET A 132 -26.47 -33.41 -0.56
C MET A 132 -25.07 -34.02 -0.44
N MET A 133 -24.34 -34.14 -1.56
CA MET A 133 -22.94 -34.59 -1.53
C MET A 133 -22.05 -33.55 -0.83
N SER A 134 -22.23 -32.28 -1.15
CA SER A 134 -21.53 -31.17 -0.47
C SER A 134 -21.84 -31.15 1.04
N PHE A 135 -23.11 -31.29 1.40
CA PHE A 135 -23.55 -31.43 2.79
C PHE A 135 -22.87 -32.60 3.53
N MET A 136 -22.77 -33.75 2.89
CA MET A 136 -22.10 -34.92 3.47
C MET A 136 -20.61 -34.66 3.73
N LEU A 137 -19.92 -34.04 2.79
CA LEU A 137 -18.49 -33.66 2.94
C LEU A 137 -18.30 -32.63 4.03
N ALA A 138 -19.07 -31.54 4.01
CA ALA A 138 -19.05 -30.53 5.05
C ALA A 138 -19.27 -31.07 6.46
N SER A 139 -20.09 -32.14 6.57
CA SER A 139 -20.39 -32.79 7.84
C SER A 139 -19.31 -33.77 8.32
N THR A 140 -18.34 -34.13 7.46
CA THR A 140 -17.30 -35.11 7.83
C THR A 140 -16.06 -34.49 8.46
N GLY A 141 -15.84 -33.18 8.33
CA GLY A 141 -14.71 -32.43 8.92
C GLY A 141 -13.34 -32.69 8.29
N THR A 142 -12.36 -31.85 8.61
CA THR A 142 -10.98 -32.04 8.19
C THR A 142 -10.19 -32.95 9.12
N PRO A 143 -9.06 -33.57 8.69
CA PRO A 143 -8.25 -34.46 9.54
C PRO A 143 -7.68 -33.79 10.80
N GLN A 144 -7.53 -32.49 10.82
CA GLN A 144 -6.99 -31.71 11.94
C GLN A 144 -7.95 -31.64 13.15
N ASP A 145 -9.25 -31.96 12.94
CA ASP A 145 -10.26 -31.87 14.01
C ASP A 145 -10.26 -33.10 14.94
N GLU A 146 -9.48 -34.17 14.67
CA GLU A 146 -9.51 -35.40 15.47
C GLU A 146 -8.43 -35.50 16.55
N ASP A 147 -7.31 -34.80 16.39
CA ASP A 147 -6.18 -34.93 17.33
C ASP A 147 -6.37 -34.06 18.60
N ASP A 148 -7.29 -33.09 18.58
CA ASP A 148 -7.60 -32.18 19.70
C ASP A 148 -8.84 -32.56 20.54
N TYR A 149 -9.55 -33.65 20.18
CA TYR A 149 -10.75 -34.07 20.91
C TYR A 149 -10.42 -35.11 21.98
N ASP A 150 -10.15 -34.64 23.19
CA ASP A 150 -10.01 -35.40 24.42
C ASP A 150 -11.33 -36.12 24.82
N GLU A 151 -11.21 -37.06 25.75
CA GLU A 151 -12.29 -37.89 26.34
C GLU A 151 -13.53 -37.12 26.85
N GLU A 152 -13.44 -35.80 26.97
CA GLU A 152 -14.50 -34.89 27.44
C GLU A 152 -15.66 -34.72 26.45
N ASP A 153 -15.41 -34.91 25.16
CA ASP A 153 -16.46 -34.85 24.13
C ASP A 153 -17.50 -35.97 24.25
N GLU A 154 -17.20 -37.04 25.01
CA GLU A 154 -18.12 -38.15 25.17
C GLU A 154 -19.23 -37.86 26.19
N GLU A 155 -18.97 -37.03 27.21
CA GLU A 155 -20.00 -36.60 28.18
C GLU A 155 -20.95 -35.58 27.57
N ASP A 156 -20.41 -34.67 26.77
CA ASP A 156 -21.17 -33.67 26.03
C ASP A 156 -22.07 -34.31 24.98
N ARG A 157 -21.59 -35.36 24.33
CA ARG A 157 -22.36 -36.18 23.38
C ARG A 157 -23.50 -36.96 24.02
N LYS A 158 -23.34 -37.41 25.27
CA LYS A 158 -24.41 -38.08 26.05
C LYS A 158 -25.49 -37.09 26.48
N ALA A 159 -25.13 -35.85 26.77
CA ALA A 159 -26.08 -34.78 27.10
C ALA A 159 -26.92 -34.40 25.88
N ASP A 160 -26.32 -34.32 24.67
CA ASP A 160 -27.02 -34.09 23.41
C ASP A 160 -27.99 -35.22 23.07
N GLN A 161 -27.58 -36.44 23.25
CA GLN A 161 -28.44 -37.61 23.05
C GLN A 161 -29.68 -37.58 23.94
N LYS A 162 -29.59 -37.08 25.16
CA LYS A 162 -30.70 -37.03 26.11
C LYS A 162 -31.75 -35.98 25.75
N SER A 163 -31.35 -34.82 25.23
CA SER A 163 -32.24 -33.73 24.80
C SER A 163 -32.91 -34.01 23.47
N ALA A 164 -32.32 -34.83 22.63
CA ALA A 164 -32.77 -35.12 21.27
C ALA A 164 -33.69 -36.32 21.14
N ASN A 165 -33.98 -37.06 22.24
CA ASN A 165 -34.82 -38.25 22.21
C ASN A 165 -36.31 -37.98 21.89
N SER A 166 -36.74 -36.75 21.74
CA SER A 166 -38.10 -36.36 21.34
C SER A 166 -38.28 -36.11 19.83
N PHE A 167 -37.23 -36.26 19.01
CA PHE A 167 -37.25 -35.91 17.59
C PHE A 167 -37.28 -37.12 16.65
N ASP A 168 -37.56 -36.80 15.33
CA ASP A 168 -37.37 -37.82 14.30
C ASP A 168 -35.98 -38.42 14.43
N PRO A 169 -35.90 -39.78 14.51
CA PRO A 169 -34.61 -40.44 14.75
C PRO A 169 -33.51 -40.13 13.73
N LEU A 170 -33.89 -39.70 12.51
CA LEU A 170 -32.94 -39.31 11.48
C LEU A 170 -32.35 -37.92 11.76
N ILE A 171 -33.21 -36.94 12.10
CA ILE A 171 -32.79 -35.59 12.47
C ILE A 171 -31.91 -35.66 13.70
N ASN A 172 -32.31 -36.44 14.69
CA ASN A 172 -31.49 -36.65 15.89
C ASN A 172 -30.10 -37.20 15.56
N ARG A 173 -30.01 -38.23 14.74
CA ARG A 173 -28.73 -38.80 14.33
C ARG A 173 -27.87 -37.88 13.52
N MET A 174 -28.47 -36.97 12.73
CA MET A 174 -27.76 -35.91 12.00
C MET A 174 -27.28 -34.82 12.96
N TYR A 175 -28.15 -34.33 13.83
CA TYR A 175 -27.86 -33.31 14.80
C TYR A 175 -26.73 -33.73 15.76
N THR A 176 -26.75 -34.97 16.23
CA THR A 176 -25.70 -35.53 17.12
C THR A 176 -24.43 -35.98 16.39
N GLY A 177 -24.35 -35.83 15.07
CA GLY A 177 -23.19 -36.22 14.26
C GLY A 177 -22.95 -37.76 14.18
N VAL A 178 -23.79 -38.60 14.76
CA VAL A 178 -23.62 -40.09 14.77
C VAL A 178 -23.59 -40.68 13.37
N VAL A 179 -24.36 -40.11 12.45
CA VAL A 179 -24.43 -40.56 11.05
C VAL A 179 -23.11 -40.30 10.31
N TYR A 180 -22.41 -39.25 10.66
CA TYR A 180 -21.23 -38.78 9.92
C TYR A 180 -19.98 -39.60 10.21
N ARG A 181 -19.84 -40.14 11.40
CA ARG A 181 -18.64 -40.93 11.78
C ARG A 181 -18.41 -42.16 10.93
N GLY A 182 -19.48 -42.86 10.60
CA GLY A 182 -19.39 -44.05 9.74
C GLY A 182 -19.04 -43.66 8.29
N LEU A 183 -19.66 -42.59 7.78
CA LEU A 183 -19.40 -42.07 6.44
C LEU A 183 -17.96 -41.51 6.34
N GLN A 184 -17.52 -40.73 7.31
CA GLN A 184 -16.18 -40.20 7.40
C GLN A 184 -15.10 -41.30 7.31
N LYS A 185 -15.22 -42.36 8.13
CA LYS A 185 -14.29 -43.51 8.08
C LYS A 185 -14.20 -44.17 6.72
N GLU A 186 -15.28 -44.13 5.95
CA GLU A 186 -15.29 -44.72 4.62
C GLU A 186 -14.81 -43.77 3.53
N LEU A 187 -15.14 -42.50 3.59
CA LEU A 187 -14.67 -41.50 2.64
C LEU A 187 -13.16 -41.25 2.76
N ARG A 188 -12.63 -41.24 3.98
CA ARG A 188 -11.18 -41.12 4.23
C ARG A 188 -10.35 -42.28 3.71
N LYS A 189 -10.96 -43.42 3.36
CA LYS A 189 -10.28 -44.53 2.69
C LYS A 189 -10.09 -44.31 1.19
N LEU A 190 -10.69 -43.26 0.62
CA LEU A 190 -10.52 -42.94 -0.77
C LEU A 190 -9.15 -42.25 -0.97
N THR A 191 -8.44 -42.66 -2.00
CA THR A 191 -7.09 -42.18 -2.29
C THR A 191 -7.02 -40.68 -2.56
N TYR A 192 -8.10 -40.10 -3.12
CA TYR A 192 -8.17 -38.70 -3.55
C TYR A 192 -9.27 -37.97 -2.77
N TYR A 193 -9.34 -38.17 -1.45
CA TYR A 193 -10.37 -37.56 -0.60
C TYR A 193 -10.35 -36.01 -0.68
N ASP A 194 -9.17 -35.39 -0.59
CA ASP A 194 -9.03 -33.92 -0.63
C ASP A 194 -9.47 -33.38 -2.00
N GLN A 195 -9.02 -34.00 -3.08
CA GLN A 195 -9.43 -33.61 -4.44
C GLN A 195 -10.93 -33.76 -4.65
N ILE A 196 -11.54 -34.82 -4.08
CA ILE A 196 -13.00 -35.02 -4.13
C ILE A 196 -13.71 -33.88 -3.41
N ASN A 197 -13.22 -33.49 -2.24
CA ASN A 197 -13.78 -32.38 -1.50
C ASN A 197 -13.74 -31.10 -2.33
N ASP A 198 -12.56 -30.73 -2.84
CA ASP A 198 -12.35 -29.53 -3.65
C ASP A 198 -13.23 -29.51 -4.92
N ILE A 199 -13.34 -30.64 -5.61
CA ILE A 199 -14.16 -30.77 -6.82
C ILE A 199 -15.65 -30.61 -6.48
N ILE A 200 -16.16 -31.29 -5.45
CA ILE A 200 -17.57 -31.19 -5.08
C ILE A 200 -17.92 -29.77 -4.60
N GLU A 201 -17.05 -29.15 -3.85
CA GLU A 201 -17.22 -27.77 -3.39
C GLU A 201 -17.26 -26.79 -4.57
N ALA A 202 -16.31 -26.91 -5.50
CA ALA A 202 -16.29 -26.08 -6.71
C ALA A 202 -17.51 -26.30 -7.61
N LEU A 203 -17.95 -27.56 -7.77
CA LEU A 203 -19.17 -27.87 -8.51
C LEU A 203 -20.42 -27.33 -7.81
N ALA A 204 -20.49 -27.42 -6.48
CA ALA A 204 -21.61 -26.88 -5.70
C ALA A 204 -21.69 -25.37 -5.82
N HIS A 205 -20.54 -24.68 -5.87
CA HIS A 205 -20.48 -23.25 -6.12
C HIS A 205 -20.91 -22.89 -7.54
N GLU A 206 -20.39 -23.58 -8.56
CA GLU A 206 -20.68 -23.30 -9.98
C GLU A 206 -22.15 -23.52 -10.33
N TYR A 207 -22.70 -24.68 -9.93
CA TYR A 207 -24.07 -25.06 -10.24
C TYR A 207 -25.08 -24.66 -9.17
N ARG A 208 -24.69 -23.74 -8.25
CA ARG A 208 -25.55 -23.26 -7.18
C ARG A 208 -26.83 -22.66 -7.70
N ASP A 209 -27.96 -23.32 -7.41
CA ASP A 209 -29.29 -22.75 -7.53
C ASP A 209 -29.63 -22.06 -6.21
N GLU A 210 -29.48 -20.74 -6.19
CA GLU A 210 -29.64 -19.95 -4.98
C GLU A 210 -31.06 -20.04 -4.41
N ALA A 211 -32.08 -20.01 -5.28
CA ALA A 211 -33.47 -20.11 -4.84
C ALA A 211 -33.78 -21.46 -4.24
N ALA A 212 -33.34 -22.53 -4.90
CA ALA A 212 -33.52 -23.90 -4.41
C ALA A 212 -32.78 -24.12 -3.08
N TYR A 213 -31.54 -23.65 -2.96
CA TYR A 213 -30.77 -23.74 -1.71
C TYR A 213 -31.47 -23.00 -0.57
N GLN A 214 -31.81 -21.72 -0.77
CA GLN A 214 -32.42 -20.91 0.29
C GLN A 214 -33.82 -21.43 0.68
N GLN A 215 -34.59 -21.92 -0.29
CA GLN A 215 -35.89 -22.56 -0.01
C GLN A 215 -35.72 -23.81 0.86
N LEU A 216 -34.74 -24.65 0.52
CA LEU A 216 -34.45 -25.85 1.31
C LEU A 216 -33.88 -25.51 2.68
N SER A 217 -32.98 -24.49 2.76
CA SER A 217 -32.43 -23.98 4.00
C SER A 217 -33.53 -23.51 4.97
N VAL A 218 -34.49 -22.70 4.47
CA VAL A 218 -35.62 -22.25 5.27
C VAL A 218 -36.41 -23.44 5.83
N ASN A 219 -36.74 -24.42 5.00
CA ASN A 219 -37.49 -25.60 5.41
C ASN A 219 -36.71 -26.43 6.47
N MET A 220 -35.40 -26.59 6.28
CA MET A 220 -34.54 -27.29 7.23
C MET A 220 -34.43 -26.55 8.56
N LEU A 221 -34.22 -25.24 8.54
CA LEU A 221 -34.14 -24.44 9.75
C LEU A 221 -35.46 -24.41 10.53
N LEU A 222 -36.61 -24.38 9.85
CA LEU A 222 -37.93 -24.50 10.50
C LEU A 222 -38.12 -25.83 11.26
N GLN A 223 -37.49 -26.88 10.80
CA GLN A 223 -37.47 -28.16 11.54
C GLN A 223 -36.52 -28.15 12.74
N LEU A 224 -35.52 -27.31 12.69
CA LEU A 224 -34.50 -27.16 13.76
C LEU A 224 -34.90 -26.19 14.85
N LEU A 225 -35.68 -25.14 14.53
CA LEU A 225 -36.08 -24.12 15.47
C LEU A 225 -36.71 -24.69 16.77
N PRO A 226 -37.60 -25.67 16.75
CA PRO A 226 -38.17 -26.26 17.98
C PRO A 226 -37.11 -26.96 18.86
N LEU A 227 -35.98 -27.36 18.28
CA LEU A 227 -34.85 -27.96 18.99
C LEU A 227 -34.01 -26.91 19.72
N LEU A 228 -34.03 -25.65 19.23
CA LEU A 228 -33.19 -24.58 19.65
C LEU A 228 -33.86 -23.75 20.76
N ASN A 229 -34.24 -24.41 21.83
CA ASN A 229 -34.65 -23.70 23.05
C ASN A 229 -33.42 -23.24 23.84
N THR A 230 -33.62 -22.38 24.83
CA THR A 230 -32.53 -21.84 25.65
C THR A 230 -31.71 -22.90 26.36
N GLU A 231 -32.31 -24.00 26.76
CA GLU A 231 -31.61 -25.11 27.42
C GLU A 231 -30.71 -25.88 26.44
N ASN A 232 -31.11 -26.00 25.19
CA ASN A 232 -30.35 -26.70 24.14
C ASN A 232 -29.30 -25.79 23.49
N ILE A 233 -29.52 -24.46 23.48
CA ILE A 233 -28.56 -23.48 22.92
C ILE A 233 -27.43 -23.22 23.91
N PHE A 234 -27.76 -23.15 25.20
CA PHE A 234 -26.80 -22.78 26.24
C PHE A 234 -26.43 -23.99 27.07
N ARG A 235 -25.16 -24.40 26.95
CA ARG A 235 -24.57 -25.37 27.85
C ARG A 235 -23.70 -24.67 28.86
N GLN A 236 -23.74 -25.18 30.11
CA GLN A 236 -22.75 -24.78 31.07
C GLN A 236 -21.43 -25.45 30.77
N TYR A 237 -20.45 -24.63 30.45
CA TYR A 237 -19.10 -25.05 30.16
C TYR A 237 -18.21 -24.88 31.38
N THR A 238 -17.64 -25.94 31.87
CA THR A 238 -16.50 -25.84 32.79
C THR A 238 -15.27 -25.70 31.95
N ASN A 239 -14.77 -24.47 31.83
CA ASN A 239 -13.73 -24.15 30.91
C ASN A 239 -12.38 -24.77 31.29
N LYS A 240 -11.85 -25.62 30.45
CA LYS A 240 -10.50 -26.16 30.53
C LYS A 240 -9.50 -25.49 29.57
N HIS A 241 -9.94 -24.63 28.68
CA HIS A 241 -9.07 -23.93 27.74
C HIS A 241 -8.32 -22.77 28.39
N ALA A 242 -6.99 -22.83 28.38
CA ALA A 242 -6.11 -21.86 29.07
C ALA A 242 -6.24 -20.42 28.57
N TRP A 243 -6.56 -20.18 27.30
CA TRP A 243 -6.68 -18.85 26.69
C TRP A 243 -7.96 -18.11 27.09
N LEU A 244 -8.99 -18.83 27.54
CA LEU A 244 -10.20 -18.25 28.11
C LEU A 244 -10.05 -17.92 29.62
N ARG A 245 -9.07 -18.51 30.31
CA ARG A 245 -8.86 -18.30 31.77
C ARG A 245 -8.52 -16.87 32.14
N ASP A 246 -7.80 -16.16 31.28
CA ASP A 246 -7.30 -14.81 31.59
C ASP A 246 -8.40 -13.74 31.52
N LYS A 247 -9.57 -14.08 30.96
CA LYS A 247 -10.70 -13.14 30.80
C LYS A 247 -11.92 -13.46 31.70
N MET A 248 -11.87 -14.52 32.47
CA MET A 248 -12.99 -14.98 33.27
C MET A 248 -12.73 -14.85 34.78
N GLU A 249 -13.75 -14.38 35.54
CA GLU A 249 -13.72 -14.50 36.99
C GLU A 249 -13.71 -15.99 37.38
N TYR A 250 -12.73 -16.36 38.13
CA TYR A 250 -12.53 -17.73 38.62
C TYR A 250 -13.81 -18.30 39.27
N GLY A 251 -14.28 -19.43 38.75
CA GLY A 251 -15.38 -20.17 39.32
C GLY A 251 -16.77 -19.93 38.70
N LYS A 252 -16.91 -19.04 37.70
CA LYS A 252 -18.20 -18.90 36.99
C LYS A 252 -18.26 -19.89 35.82
N LYS A 253 -19.42 -20.52 35.68
CA LYS A 253 -19.71 -21.38 34.52
C LYS A 253 -20.00 -20.51 33.31
N GLN A 254 -19.31 -20.75 32.24
CA GLN A 254 -19.56 -20.08 30.96
C GLN A 254 -20.66 -20.78 30.19
N ILE A 255 -21.49 -20.00 29.52
CA ILE A 255 -22.51 -20.53 28.64
C ILE A 255 -21.94 -20.50 27.21
N VAL A 256 -21.83 -21.68 26.59
CA VAL A 256 -21.33 -21.85 25.23
C VAL A 256 -22.49 -22.14 24.29
N TYR A 257 -22.40 -21.59 23.13
CA TYR A 257 -23.39 -21.69 22.08
C TYR A 257 -23.22 -22.98 21.25
N PRO A 258 -24.05 -24.02 21.42
CA PRO A 258 -23.83 -25.31 20.77
C PRO A 258 -24.10 -25.33 19.27
N ILE A 259 -24.85 -24.33 18.73
CA ILE A 259 -25.11 -24.25 17.29
C ILE A 259 -23.82 -23.95 16.52
N HIS A 260 -22.92 -23.19 17.07
CA HIS A 260 -21.65 -22.79 16.43
C HIS A 260 -20.80 -23.98 15.96
N ASN A 261 -20.81 -25.04 16.73
CA ASN A 261 -20.05 -26.25 16.41
C ASN A 261 -20.91 -27.30 15.70
N ASN A 262 -22.17 -27.02 15.40
CA ASN A 262 -23.05 -27.95 14.76
C ASN A 262 -23.01 -27.86 13.24
N LYS A 263 -22.18 -28.69 12.60
CA LYS A 263 -21.98 -28.70 11.15
C LYS A 263 -23.28 -28.87 10.35
N PHE A 264 -24.27 -29.54 10.93
CA PHE A 264 -25.59 -29.71 10.30
C PHE A 264 -26.35 -28.39 10.22
N VAL A 265 -26.35 -27.60 11.28
CA VAL A 265 -27.01 -26.27 11.30
C VAL A 265 -26.26 -25.27 10.46
N ASN A 266 -24.95 -25.22 10.60
CA ASN A 266 -24.09 -24.26 9.89
C ASN A 266 -24.19 -24.38 8.37
N PHE A 267 -24.29 -25.60 7.86
CA PHE A 267 -24.47 -25.81 6.43
C PHE A 267 -25.69 -25.08 5.86
N TRP A 268 -26.78 -24.98 6.63
CA TRP A 268 -28.01 -24.31 6.21
C TRP A 268 -28.06 -22.81 6.53
N LEU A 269 -26.99 -22.28 7.11
CA LEU A 269 -26.91 -20.86 7.47
C LEU A 269 -26.14 -20.00 6.45
N GLU A 270 -25.69 -20.55 5.33
CA GLU A 270 -25.01 -19.76 4.30
C GLU A 270 -25.85 -18.61 3.76
N ILE A 271 -25.21 -17.45 3.63
CA ILE A 271 -25.87 -16.25 3.09
C ILE A 271 -26.10 -16.35 1.58
N PRO A 272 -27.14 -15.70 1.03
CA PRO A 272 -27.36 -15.64 -0.41
C PRO A 272 -26.16 -15.02 -1.15
N GLN A 273 -25.68 -15.71 -2.17
CA GLN A 273 -24.62 -15.27 -3.07
C GLN A 273 -25.16 -14.69 -4.38
N LYS A 274 -26.44 -14.96 -4.69
CA LYS A 274 -27.16 -14.44 -5.84
C LYS A 274 -28.50 -13.87 -5.38
N PRO A 275 -29.14 -12.98 -6.17
CA PRO A 275 -30.43 -12.41 -5.82
C PRO A 275 -31.48 -13.50 -5.58
N ILE A 276 -32.29 -13.32 -4.54
CA ILE A 276 -33.49 -14.12 -4.25
C ILE A 276 -34.73 -13.23 -4.30
N SER A 277 -35.88 -13.83 -4.63
CA SER A 277 -37.14 -13.09 -4.67
C SER A 277 -37.54 -12.53 -3.29
N ASP A 278 -38.37 -11.51 -3.28
CA ASP A 278 -38.84 -10.91 -2.04
C ASP A 278 -39.65 -11.90 -1.18
N ASP A 279 -40.50 -12.73 -1.80
CA ASP A 279 -41.24 -13.77 -1.08
C ASP A 279 -40.31 -14.77 -0.38
N LEU A 280 -39.28 -15.23 -1.07
CA LEU A 280 -38.25 -16.10 -0.49
C LEU A 280 -37.43 -15.40 0.57
N PHE A 281 -37.10 -14.11 0.35
CA PHE A 281 -36.40 -13.30 1.34
C PHE A 281 -37.20 -13.11 2.62
N VAL A 282 -38.51 -12.88 2.53
CA VAL A 282 -39.40 -12.82 3.71
C VAL A 282 -39.26 -14.09 4.56
N ARG A 283 -39.32 -15.25 3.93
CA ARG A 283 -39.20 -16.55 4.61
C ARG A 283 -37.78 -16.72 5.19
N TYR A 284 -36.76 -16.45 4.40
CA TYR A 284 -35.35 -16.48 4.79
C TYR A 284 -35.08 -15.58 6.01
N PHE A 285 -35.49 -14.31 5.95
CA PHE A 285 -35.30 -13.35 7.03
C PHE A 285 -36.05 -13.79 8.29
N THR A 286 -37.31 -14.18 8.16
CA THR A 286 -38.16 -14.53 9.31
C THR A 286 -37.58 -15.72 10.11
N VAL A 287 -37.16 -16.81 9.46
CA VAL A 287 -36.60 -17.97 10.18
C VAL A 287 -35.26 -17.62 10.84
N ARG A 288 -34.42 -16.85 10.16
CA ARG A 288 -33.12 -16.45 10.72
C ARG A 288 -33.25 -15.39 11.79
N TYR A 289 -34.26 -14.53 11.70
CA TYR A 289 -34.55 -13.57 12.75
C TYR A 289 -35.02 -14.24 14.05
N GLN A 290 -35.72 -15.36 13.96
CA GLN A 290 -36.04 -16.15 15.14
C GLN A 290 -34.78 -16.72 15.80
N LEU A 291 -33.85 -17.24 15.00
CA LEU A 291 -32.51 -17.62 15.52
C LEU A 291 -31.79 -16.41 16.11
N TYR A 292 -31.82 -15.27 15.43
CA TYR A 292 -31.24 -14.03 15.90
C TYR A 292 -31.80 -13.60 17.27
N LYS A 293 -33.10 -13.71 17.50
CA LYS A 293 -33.68 -13.43 18.83
C LYS A 293 -33.22 -14.41 19.89
N LEU A 294 -33.13 -15.69 19.58
CA LEU A 294 -32.63 -16.69 20.52
C LEU A 294 -31.18 -16.41 20.94
N THR A 295 -30.35 -15.94 19.99
CA THR A 295 -28.94 -15.61 20.24
C THR A 295 -28.72 -14.27 20.93
N ASN A 296 -29.68 -13.34 20.82
CA ASN A 296 -29.64 -12.04 21.52
C ASN A 296 -29.66 -12.14 23.04
N TYR A 297 -30.02 -13.29 23.59
CA TYR A 297 -30.01 -13.54 25.02
C TYR A 297 -28.59 -13.48 25.60
N MET A 298 -27.56 -13.41 24.73
CA MET A 298 -26.14 -13.51 25.11
C MET A 298 -25.39 -12.16 25.14
N GLU A 299 -26.10 -11.03 25.24
CA GLU A 299 -25.52 -9.66 25.25
C GLU A 299 -24.43 -9.39 26.31
N HIS A 300 -24.16 -10.35 27.18
CA HIS A 300 -23.23 -10.17 28.30
C HIS A 300 -21.92 -10.94 28.20
N THR A 301 -21.66 -11.64 27.10
CA THR A 301 -20.39 -12.37 26.87
C THR A 301 -19.69 -11.87 25.62
N PRO A 302 -18.72 -10.95 25.77
CA PRO A 302 -17.98 -10.34 24.63
C PRO A 302 -17.32 -11.36 23.70
N GLU A 303 -17.03 -12.55 24.18
CA GLU A 303 -16.31 -13.59 23.46
C GLU A 303 -17.21 -14.43 22.53
N LEU A 304 -18.54 -14.20 22.54
CA LEU A 304 -19.51 -14.92 21.71
C LEU A 304 -20.10 -14.04 20.60
N GLU A 305 -19.37 -13.03 20.18
CA GLU A 305 -19.77 -12.03 19.17
C GLU A 305 -20.06 -12.60 17.79
N GLU A 306 -19.57 -13.79 17.49
CA GLU A 306 -19.72 -14.45 16.20
C GLU A 306 -20.85 -15.47 16.17
N THR A 307 -21.79 -15.46 17.08
CA THR A 307 -22.96 -16.33 17.04
C THR A 307 -23.92 -15.85 15.98
N ASP A 308 -23.63 -16.20 14.79
CA ASP A 308 -24.29 -15.66 13.64
C ASP A 308 -25.54 -16.45 13.31
N SER A 309 -26.68 -15.79 13.45
CA SER A 309 -27.85 -16.08 12.62
C SER A 309 -27.51 -15.86 11.13
N TYR A 310 -26.28 -15.47 10.83
CA TYR A 310 -25.78 -15.04 9.51
C TYR A 310 -26.62 -13.94 8.85
N LEU A 311 -27.40 -13.19 9.64
CA LEU A 311 -28.06 -11.97 9.20
C LEU A 311 -27.09 -10.79 9.27
N GLN A 312 -26.97 -10.07 8.18
CA GLN A 312 -26.13 -8.89 8.05
C GLN A 312 -26.96 -7.62 8.18
N ALA A 313 -26.33 -6.48 8.50
CA ALA A 313 -27.01 -5.17 8.55
C ALA A 313 -27.80 -4.86 7.27
N THR A 314 -27.34 -5.35 6.13
CA THR A 314 -28.00 -5.24 4.84
C THR A 314 -29.26 -6.10 4.73
N ASP A 315 -29.32 -7.25 5.38
CA ASP A 315 -30.54 -8.07 5.42
C ASP A 315 -31.60 -7.35 6.26
N PHE A 316 -31.23 -6.70 7.37
CA PHE A 316 -32.11 -5.85 8.14
C PHE A 316 -32.59 -4.63 7.33
N ALA A 317 -31.71 -4.00 6.56
CA ALA A 317 -32.11 -2.89 5.69
C ALA A 317 -33.13 -3.31 4.63
N ARG A 318 -32.94 -4.48 3.98
CA ARG A 318 -33.91 -5.02 3.02
C ARG A 318 -35.24 -5.37 3.70
N ALA A 319 -35.21 -5.99 4.87
CA ALA A 319 -36.40 -6.29 5.65
C ALA A 319 -37.19 -5.03 6.02
N TRP A 320 -36.49 -3.94 6.37
CA TRP A 320 -37.11 -2.65 6.59
C TRP A 320 -37.73 -2.07 5.31
N MET A 321 -37.07 -2.12 4.18
CA MET A 321 -37.59 -1.66 2.89
C MET A 321 -38.83 -2.44 2.46
N LEU A 322 -38.90 -3.73 2.80
CA LEU A 322 -40.08 -4.57 2.58
C LEU A 322 -41.19 -4.41 3.65
N GLY A 323 -40.97 -3.54 4.64
CA GLY A 323 -41.94 -3.27 5.71
C GLY A 323 -42.10 -4.39 6.74
N LEU A 324 -41.11 -5.32 6.82
CA LEU A 324 -41.15 -6.41 7.79
C LEU A 324 -40.75 -5.98 9.19
N ILE A 325 -39.84 -5.00 9.28
CA ILE A 325 -39.31 -4.46 10.52
C ILE A 325 -39.27 -2.94 10.48
N PRO A 326 -39.30 -2.24 11.62
CA PRO A 326 -39.10 -0.81 11.67
C PRO A 326 -37.62 -0.42 11.52
N ALA A 327 -37.33 0.87 11.23
CA ALA A 327 -35.98 1.38 11.08
C ALA A 327 -35.14 1.24 12.35
N GLU A 328 -35.78 1.29 13.50
CA GLU A 328 -35.19 1.13 14.82
C GLU A 328 -34.46 -0.21 14.98
N GLU A 329 -35.00 -1.25 14.36
CA GLU A 329 -34.37 -2.58 14.34
C GLU A 329 -33.07 -2.59 13.50
N VAL A 330 -33.06 -1.83 12.40
CA VAL A 330 -31.84 -1.63 11.59
C VAL A 330 -30.78 -0.87 12.40
N TYR A 331 -31.19 0.16 13.14
CA TYR A 331 -30.28 0.91 14.01
C TYR A 331 -29.70 0.03 15.12
N ARG A 332 -30.55 -0.81 15.73
CA ARG A 332 -30.13 -1.77 16.75
C ARG A 332 -29.04 -2.71 16.21
N GLU A 333 -29.23 -3.22 15.01
CA GLU A 333 -28.25 -4.10 14.37
C GLU A 333 -26.96 -3.35 13.99
N MET A 334 -27.07 -2.12 13.44
CA MET A 334 -25.93 -1.31 13.04
C MET A 334 -25.07 -0.86 14.24
N MET A 335 -25.68 -0.48 15.34
CA MET A 335 -24.96 -0.02 16.56
C MET A 335 -24.53 -1.18 17.44
N GLY A 336 -24.97 -2.35 17.12
CA GLY A 336 -24.43 -3.57 17.63
C GLY A 336 -25.01 -4.08 18.92
N ARG A 337 -25.13 -5.37 18.96
CA ARG A 337 -25.34 -6.14 20.16
C ARG A 337 -24.13 -6.06 21.05
N VAL A 338 -22.97 -6.00 20.45
CA VAL A 338 -21.68 -5.81 21.06
C VAL A 338 -20.86 -4.95 20.11
N ASN A 339 -19.87 -4.27 20.62
CA ASN A 339 -18.87 -3.52 19.89
C ASN A 339 -18.18 -4.42 18.85
N SER A 340 -18.84 -4.69 17.72
CA SER A 340 -18.20 -5.38 16.61
C SER A 340 -17.60 -4.36 15.64
N PRO A 341 -16.29 -4.13 15.70
CA PRO A 341 -15.57 -3.20 14.85
C PRO A 341 -15.85 -3.44 13.37
N SER A 342 -15.90 -4.69 12.95
CA SER A 342 -16.14 -5.10 11.56
C SER A 342 -17.47 -4.63 10.99
N ARG A 343 -18.51 -4.48 11.81
CA ARG A 343 -19.82 -3.99 11.36
C ARG A 343 -19.81 -2.49 11.10
N VAL A 344 -19.20 -1.73 11.99
CA VAL A 344 -19.06 -0.27 11.81
C VAL A 344 -18.16 0.04 10.62
N GLU A 345 -17.11 -0.72 10.43
CA GLU A 345 -16.26 -0.64 9.24
C GLU A 345 -17.06 -0.90 7.94
N ALA A 346 -17.90 -1.93 7.93
CA ALA A 346 -18.76 -2.24 6.79
C ALA A 346 -19.76 -1.08 6.49
N ILE A 347 -20.35 -0.48 7.53
CA ILE A 347 -21.25 0.68 7.39
C ILE A 347 -20.51 1.88 6.81
N THR A 348 -19.32 2.18 7.32
CA THR A 348 -18.51 3.33 6.86
C THR A 348 -17.98 3.12 5.44
N LYS A 349 -17.68 1.90 5.05
CA LYS A 349 -17.36 1.55 3.66
C LYS A 349 -18.51 1.86 2.70
N VAL A 350 -19.73 1.61 3.09
CA VAL A 350 -20.92 1.96 2.28
C VAL A 350 -21.07 3.47 2.10
N LEU A 351 -20.65 4.27 3.07
CA LEU A 351 -20.72 5.73 3.00
C LEU A 351 -19.63 6.35 2.11
N ASN A 352 -18.59 5.62 1.80
CA ASN A 352 -17.47 6.13 1.00
C ASN A 352 -17.73 6.03 -0.51
N ASP A 353 -17.96 7.18 -1.15
CA ASP A 353 -18.19 7.26 -2.61
C ASP A 353 -16.91 7.01 -3.45
N ASN A 354 -15.74 7.23 -2.86
CA ASN A 354 -14.45 7.08 -3.55
C ASN A 354 -13.89 5.66 -3.49
N PHE A 355 -14.62 4.74 -2.91
CA PHE A 355 -14.15 3.39 -2.76
C PHE A 355 -14.09 2.66 -4.12
N ARG A 356 -13.04 1.87 -4.34
CA ARG A 356 -12.83 1.00 -5.52
C ARG A 356 -14.01 0.07 -5.87
N PHE A 357 -15.05 0.08 -5.08
CA PHE A 357 -16.19 -0.82 -5.07
C PHE A 357 -17.47 -0.27 -5.75
N SER A 358 -17.37 0.59 -6.76
CA SER A 358 -18.58 0.89 -7.53
C SER A 358 -19.21 -0.41 -8.10
N LYS A 359 -18.39 -1.31 -8.63
CA LYS A 359 -18.84 -2.64 -9.11
C LYS A 359 -19.29 -3.57 -7.98
N GLU A 360 -18.65 -3.52 -6.81
CA GLU A 360 -19.09 -4.29 -5.66
C GLU A 360 -20.35 -3.72 -5.02
N LYS A 361 -20.52 -2.39 -5.00
CA LYS A 361 -21.79 -1.77 -4.59
C LYS A 361 -22.94 -2.20 -5.48
N GLU A 362 -22.77 -2.18 -6.81
CA GLU A 362 -23.76 -2.64 -7.77
C GLU A 362 -24.06 -4.14 -7.55
N ARG A 363 -23.02 -4.96 -7.51
CA ARG A 363 -23.17 -6.39 -7.24
C ARG A 363 -23.85 -6.67 -5.90
N TYR A 364 -23.51 -5.88 -4.86
CA TYR A 364 -24.12 -6.02 -3.54
C TYR A 364 -25.59 -5.59 -3.54
N ALA A 365 -25.91 -4.51 -4.25
CA ALA A 365 -27.31 -4.08 -4.45
C ALA A 365 -28.11 -5.17 -5.15
N ASP A 366 -27.56 -5.75 -6.23
CA ASP A 366 -28.20 -6.79 -7.00
C ASP A 366 -28.41 -8.06 -6.15
N ILE A 367 -27.37 -8.53 -5.46
CA ILE A 367 -27.42 -9.73 -4.62
C ILE A 367 -28.37 -9.54 -3.44
N LYS A 368 -28.31 -8.40 -2.77
CA LYS A 368 -29.07 -8.15 -1.54
C LYS A 368 -30.40 -7.46 -1.77
N GLY A 369 -30.70 -7.01 -3.00
CA GLY A 369 -31.94 -6.28 -3.30
C GLY A 369 -32.08 -4.98 -2.51
N ILE A 370 -30.99 -4.22 -2.32
CA ILE A 370 -30.96 -3.04 -1.47
C ILE A 370 -30.98 -1.77 -2.31
N ASP A 371 -31.85 -0.83 -1.97
CA ASP A 371 -31.69 0.55 -2.37
C ASP A 371 -30.60 1.22 -1.53
N PHE A 372 -29.42 1.37 -2.13
CA PHE A 372 -28.26 1.96 -1.45
C PHE A 372 -28.48 3.39 -0.98
N SER A 373 -29.37 4.16 -1.60
CA SER A 373 -29.66 5.52 -1.18
C SER A 373 -30.35 5.54 0.17
N LEU A 374 -31.33 4.63 0.35
CA LEU A 374 -32.04 4.46 1.63
C LEU A 374 -31.14 3.87 2.70
N PHE A 375 -30.41 2.81 2.37
CA PHE A 375 -29.44 2.20 3.29
C PHE A 375 -28.39 3.21 3.76
N ARG A 376 -27.86 4.01 2.83
CA ARG A 376 -26.92 5.09 3.13
C ARG A 376 -27.51 6.12 4.09
N SER A 377 -28.76 6.48 3.91
CA SER A 377 -29.44 7.44 4.80
C SER A 377 -29.58 6.91 6.23
N LEU A 378 -29.85 5.61 6.40
CA LEU A 378 -29.89 4.96 7.71
C LEU A 378 -28.50 4.90 8.34
N ALA A 379 -27.50 4.45 7.60
CA ALA A 379 -26.10 4.39 8.04
C ALA A 379 -25.58 5.78 8.47
N GLN A 380 -25.91 6.83 7.72
CA GLN A 380 -25.54 8.20 8.05
C GLN A 380 -26.14 8.65 9.39
N LYS A 381 -27.39 8.32 9.69
CA LYS A 381 -28.00 8.65 10.99
C LYS A 381 -27.28 7.98 12.16
N VAL A 382 -26.83 6.73 11.98
CA VAL A 382 -26.05 6.02 12.98
C VAL A 382 -24.70 6.71 13.21
N VAL A 383 -23.98 7.03 12.12
CA VAL A 383 -22.68 7.73 12.21
C VAL A 383 -22.84 9.11 12.85
N ASP A 384 -23.86 9.87 12.44
CA ASP A 384 -24.14 11.19 13.01
C ASP A 384 -24.40 11.09 14.53
N ARG A 385 -25.08 10.01 14.95
CA ARG A 385 -25.37 9.80 16.38
C ARG A 385 -24.14 9.40 17.17
N ILE A 386 -23.31 8.50 16.63
CA ILE A 386 -22.01 8.15 17.21
C ILE A 386 -21.17 9.42 17.41
N LEU A 387 -21.06 10.25 16.36
CA LEU A 387 -20.29 11.49 16.41
C LEU A 387 -20.89 12.49 17.41
N GLU A 388 -22.22 12.62 17.46
CA GLU A 388 -22.89 13.53 18.42
C GLU A 388 -22.54 13.17 19.88
N ILE A 389 -22.51 11.88 20.20
CA ILE A 389 -22.18 11.40 21.55
C ILE A 389 -20.68 11.57 21.81
N GLU A 390 -19.83 11.09 20.89
CA GLU A 390 -18.39 11.07 21.12
C GLU A 390 -17.77 12.47 21.12
N LEU A 391 -18.24 13.39 20.28
CA LEU A 391 -17.72 14.77 20.26
C LEU A 391 -18.12 15.59 21.52
N LYS A 392 -19.11 15.15 22.27
CA LYS A 392 -19.51 15.76 23.53
C LYS A 392 -18.92 15.09 24.77
N ARG A 393 -18.12 14.04 24.59
CA ARG A 393 -17.52 13.31 25.72
C ARG A 393 -16.59 14.19 26.56
N GLY A 394 -16.52 13.89 27.84
CA GLY A 394 -15.46 14.33 28.71
C GLY A 394 -14.17 13.50 28.54
N ASP A 395 -13.41 13.32 29.59
CA ASP A 395 -12.19 12.51 29.57
C ASP A 395 -12.45 10.99 29.59
N SER A 396 -13.61 10.58 30.12
CA SER A 396 -14.03 9.18 30.21
C SER A 396 -14.55 8.66 28.86
N GLU A 397 -14.45 7.35 28.68
CA GLU A 397 -15.05 6.68 27.53
C GLU A 397 -16.57 6.80 27.54
N THR A 398 -17.15 6.86 26.35
CA THR A 398 -18.60 6.78 26.15
C THR A 398 -18.98 5.38 25.68
N GLN A 399 -20.28 5.09 25.65
CA GLN A 399 -20.80 3.80 25.17
C GLN A 399 -20.51 3.56 23.68
N VAL A 400 -20.17 4.61 22.91
CA VAL A 400 -19.89 4.54 21.48
C VAL A 400 -18.42 4.76 21.14
N THR A 401 -17.54 4.87 22.13
CA THR A 401 -16.10 5.18 21.91
C THR A 401 -15.45 4.17 20.98
N SER A 402 -15.66 2.86 21.20
CA SER A 402 -15.13 1.81 20.34
C SER A 402 -15.70 1.87 18.91
N LEU A 403 -16.97 2.21 18.77
CA LEU A 403 -17.59 2.41 17.46
C LEU A 403 -17.01 3.63 16.75
N ALA A 404 -16.76 4.72 17.47
CA ALA A 404 -16.18 5.95 16.92
C ALA A 404 -14.73 5.74 16.45
N GLU A 405 -13.96 4.91 17.16
CA GLU A 405 -12.57 4.55 16.78
C GLU A 405 -12.49 3.84 15.43
N GLU A 406 -13.48 2.99 15.12
CA GLU A 406 -13.55 2.20 13.89
C GLU A 406 -14.13 2.96 12.69
N LEU A 407 -14.60 4.20 12.87
CA LEU A 407 -15.08 5.01 11.77
C LEU A 407 -13.95 5.39 10.80
N SER A 408 -13.87 4.68 9.69
CA SER A 408 -12.84 4.92 8.65
C SER A 408 -13.12 6.15 7.80
N TYR A 409 -14.39 6.59 7.72
CA TYR A 409 -14.81 7.74 6.92
C TYR A 409 -15.93 8.52 7.62
N VAL A 410 -15.65 9.77 7.90
CA VAL A 410 -16.65 10.76 8.33
C VAL A 410 -16.52 12.00 7.47
N TYR A 411 -17.57 12.78 7.32
CA TYR A 411 -17.64 13.81 6.31
C TYR A 411 -18.12 15.16 6.82
N GLY A 412 -17.63 16.20 6.15
CA GLY A 412 -18.18 17.53 6.16
C GLY A 412 -17.47 18.52 7.07
N ALA A 413 -17.52 19.78 6.67
CA ALA A 413 -16.91 20.89 7.39
C ALA A 413 -17.48 21.07 8.82
N LYS A 414 -18.75 20.72 9.04
CA LYS A 414 -19.37 20.77 10.36
C LYS A 414 -18.74 19.74 11.30
N THR A 415 -18.54 18.52 10.83
CA THR A 415 -17.88 17.44 11.59
C THR A 415 -16.44 17.79 11.87
N PHE A 416 -15.69 18.27 10.86
CA PHE A 416 -14.30 18.69 11.02
C PHE A 416 -14.13 19.74 12.13
N ILE A 417 -14.96 20.78 12.13
CA ILE A 417 -14.94 21.82 13.17
C ILE A 417 -15.40 21.26 14.53
N GLY A 418 -16.42 20.40 14.55
CA GLY A 418 -16.87 19.73 15.80
C GLY A 418 -15.77 18.90 16.45
N ILE A 419 -14.98 18.17 15.65
CA ILE A 419 -13.82 17.42 16.15
C ILE A 419 -12.79 18.39 16.77
N LEU A 420 -12.48 19.51 16.10
CA LEU A 420 -11.54 20.49 16.63
C LEU A 420 -12.03 21.17 17.92
N GLN A 421 -13.33 21.43 18.03
CA GLN A 421 -13.94 21.93 19.28
C GLN A 421 -13.80 20.92 20.42
N ALA A 422 -14.06 19.62 20.14
CA ALA A 422 -13.93 18.55 21.13
C ALA A 422 -12.47 18.38 21.61
N PHE A 423 -11.48 18.60 20.72
CA PHE A 423 -10.06 18.66 21.10
C PHE A 423 -9.72 19.83 22.02
N GLY A 424 -10.35 20.97 21.83
CA GLY A 424 -9.94 22.21 22.52
C GLY A 424 -8.46 22.53 22.24
N LYS A 425 -7.65 22.57 23.30
CA LYS A 425 -6.19 22.85 23.22
C LYS A 425 -5.32 21.61 23.12
N ASP A 426 -5.88 20.42 23.18
CA ASP A 426 -5.15 19.17 23.14
C ASP A 426 -4.41 18.96 21.80
N THR A 427 -3.27 18.27 21.86
CA THR A 427 -2.46 17.96 20.68
C THR A 427 -2.97 16.71 19.99
N PHE A 428 -2.86 16.67 18.66
CA PHE A 428 -3.19 15.48 17.86
C PHE A 428 -2.17 14.36 18.09
N ILE A 429 -2.62 13.10 17.99
CA ILE A 429 -1.79 11.89 18.10
C ILE A 429 -1.81 11.20 16.72
N ARG A 430 -0.64 10.94 16.15
CA ARG A 430 -0.53 10.24 14.85
C ARG A 430 -0.05 8.80 14.96
N ASP A 431 0.11 8.28 16.14
CA ASP A 431 0.60 6.92 16.35
C ASP A 431 -0.58 5.93 16.35
N SER A 432 -0.69 5.14 15.29
CA SER A 432 -1.74 4.13 15.12
C SER A 432 -1.69 2.99 16.17
N TYR A 433 -0.54 2.78 16.81
CA TYR A 433 -0.40 1.76 17.84
C TYR A 433 -0.85 2.24 19.24
N ASN A 434 -1.07 3.55 19.41
CA ASN A 434 -1.48 4.18 20.66
C ASN A 434 -2.85 4.86 20.58
N TRP A 435 -3.66 4.49 19.59
CA TRP A 435 -5.07 4.89 19.58
C TRP A 435 -5.83 4.03 20.61
N ASN A 436 -5.46 4.18 21.84
CA ASN A 436 -6.25 3.67 22.94
C ASN A 436 -7.54 4.48 23.01
N ASN A 437 -8.61 3.95 23.55
CA ASN A 437 -9.92 4.57 23.79
C ASN A 437 -9.86 5.95 24.48
N THR A 438 -8.66 6.54 24.54
CA THR A 438 -8.47 7.89 25.08
C THR A 438 -9.15 8.93 24.18
N LYS A 439 -9.68 9.98 24.79
CA LYS A 439 -10.31 11.10 24.06
C LYS A 439 -9.43 11.59 22.90
N ARG A 440 -8.15 11.82 23.18
CA ARG A 440 -7.20 12.30 22.17
C ARG A 440 -6.95 11.29 21.04
N GLY A 441 -6.89 9.99 21.39
CA GLY A 441 -6.72 8.91 20.41
C GLY A 441 -7.89 8.86 19.43
N VAL A 442 -9.11 8.72 19.98
CA VAL A 442 -10.33 8.62 19.16
C VAL A 442 -10.58 9.88 18.34
N LEU A 443 -10.42 11.08 18.91
CA LEU A 443 -10.56 12.33 18.15
C LEU A 443 -9.49 12.46 17.05
N SER A 444 -8.27 11.93 17.26
CA SER A 444 -7.23 11.93 16.23
C SER A 444 -7.58 10.96 15.10
N SER A 445 -8.12 9.77 15.42
CA SER A 445 -8.65 8.83 14.42
C SER A 445 -9.76 9.48 13.59
N LEU A 446 -10.75 10.07 14.27
CA LEU A 446 -11.86 10.78 13.61
C LEU A 446 -11.38 11.94 12.72
N LEU A 447 -10.39 12.72 13.18
CA LEU A 447 -9.82 13.81 12.39
C LEU A 447 -9.12 13.29 11.13
N HIS A 448 -8.37 12.20 11.25
CA HIS A 448 -7.73 11.55 10.11
C HIS A 448 -8.74 11.00 9.11
N ALA A 449 -9.82 10.39 9.61
CA ALA A 449 -10.91 9.82 8.83
C ALA A 449 -11.90 10.89 8.28
N CYS A 450 -11.73 12.18 8.63
CA CYS A 450 -12.66 13.23 8.23
C CYS A 450 -12.31 13.83 6.86
N TYR A 451 -13.25 13.72 5.91
CA TYR A 451 -13.08 14.21 4.54
C TYR A 451 -14.06 15.35 4.25
N PRO A 452 -13.68 16.35 3.44
CA PRO A 452 -14.60 17.37 2.98
C PRO A 452 -15.66 16.75 2.04
N LEU A 453 -16.89 17.20 2.17
CA LEU A 453 -17.94 16.92 1.19
C LEU A 453 -17.70 17.73 -0.10
N PRO A 454 -18.12 17.25 -1.28
CA PRO A 454 -18.09 18.03 -2.51
C PRO A 454 -18.85 19.36 -2.42
N THR A 455 -19.82 19.42 -1.53
CA THR A 455 -20.66 20.61 -1.26
C THR A 455 -20.05 21.59 -0.26
N ASP A 456 -18.98 21.20 0.46
CA ASP A 456 -18.32 22.08 1.41
C ASP A 456 -17.61 23.22 0.72
N THR A 457 -17.86 24.43 1.18
CA THR A 457 -17.23 25.64 0.65
C THR A 457 -16.29 26.29 1.67
N SER A 458 -15.31 27.02 1.16
CA SER A 458 -14.39 27.77 2.01
C SER A 458 -15.08 28.83 2.86
N ALA A 459 -16.17 29.44 2.34
CA ALA A 459 -16.98 30.39 3.10
C ALA A 459 -17.71 29.71 4.27
N GLN A 460 -18.22 28.51 4.07
CA GLN A 460 -18.86 27.69 5.10
C GLN A 460 -17.85 27.30 6.18
N LEU A 461 -16.68 26.76 5.79
CA LEU A 461 -15.61 26.41 6.72
C LEU A 461 -15.19 27.62 7.57
N LYS A 462 -14.97 28.76 6.93
CA LYS A 462 -14.63 30.02 7.62
C LYS A 462 -15.69 30.45 8.64
N LYS A 463 -16.98 30.37 8.24
CA LYS A 463 -18.10 30.70 9.13
C LYS A 463 -18.14 29.78 10.35
N LEU A 464 -18.04 28.46 10.14
CA LEU A 464 -18.06 27.46 11.20
C LEU A 464 -16.86 27.61 12.15
N ALA A 465 -15.65 27.82 11.61
CA ALA A 465 -14.47 28.05 12.40
C ALA A 465 -14.59 29.30 13.31
N LYS A 466 -15.14 30.39 12.75
CA LYS A 466 -15.38 31.62 13.50
C LYS A 466 -16.42 31.42 14.61
N GLN A 467 -17.51 30.70 14.36
CA GLN A 467 -18.53 30.38 15.34
C GLN A 467 -18.02 29.50 16.48
N ALA A 468 -17.07 28.61 16.16
CA ALA A 468 -16.44 27.68 17.06
C ALA A 468 -15.17 28.24 17.76
N GLU A 469 -14.85 29.53 17.49
CA GLU A 469 -13.63 30.21 18.01
C GLU A 469 -12.32 29.46 17.69
N ILE A 470 -12.28 28.71 16.55
CA ILE A 470 -11.07 28.02 16.09
C ILE A 470 -10.16 29.01 15.37
N SER A 471 -8.90 29.11 15.84
CA SER A 471 -7.89 30.00 15.23
C SER A 471 -7.42 29.50 13.88
N ASN A 472 -6.86 30.41 13.05
CA ASN A 472 -6.27 30.05 11.76
C ASN A 472 -5.10 29.08 11.93
N GLU A 473 -4.29 29.23 12.99
CA GLU A 473 -3.18 28.35 13.31
C GLU A 473 -3.69 26.95 13.61
N ARG A 474 -4.80 26.82 14.36
CA ARG A 474 -5.39 25.54 14.66
C ARG A 474 -5.96 24.85 13.43
N LEU A 475 -6.56 25.60 12.50
CA LEU A 475 -6.99 25.06 11.21
C LEU A 475 -5.81 24.55 10.39
N VAL A 476 -4.68 25.27 10.38
CA VAL A 476 -3.45 24.81 9.69
C VAL A 476 -2.91 23.55 10.35
N GLU A 477 -2.83 23.48 11.68
CA GLU A 477 -2.40 22.27 12.39
C GLU A 477 -3.26 21.06 12.00
N ALA A 478 -4.59 21.22 11.97
CA ALA A 478 -5.52 20.17 11.60
C ALA A 478 -5.38 19.76 10.12
N ALA A 479 -5.17 20.74 9.22
CA ALA A 479 -4.95 20.45 7.81
C ALA A 479 -3.61 19.75 7.56
N MET A 480 -2.57 20.06 8.34
CA MET A 480 -1.29 19.34 8.28
C MET A 480 -1.43 17.90 8.78
N PHE A 481 -2.29 17.66 9.74
CA PHE A 481 -2.61 16.31 10.23
C PHE A 481 -3.49 15.54 9.25
N ALA A 482 -4.52 16.19 8.67
CA ALA A 482 -5.50 15.64 7.74
C ALA A 482 -5.40 16.39 6.38
N PRO A 483 -4.48 15.99 5.48
CA PRO A 483 -4.10 16.78 4.30
C PRO A 483 -5.23 16.97 3.29
N GLN A 484 -6.28 16.16 3.33
CA GLN A 484 -7.48 16.35 2.52
C GLN A 484 -8.19 17.69 2.78
N TRP A 485 -7.88 18.41 3.87
CA TRP A 485 -8.42 19.71 4.22
C TRP A 485 -7.53 20.90 3.83
N ILE A 486 -6.31 20.68 3.33
CA ILE A 486 -5.34 21.74 3.06
C ILE A 486 -5.88 22.79 2.08
N GLU A 487 -6.37 22.36 0.90
CA GLU A 487 -6.85 23.26 -0.14
C GLU A 487 -8.06 24.09 0.30
N LEU A 488 -9.00 23.44 1.02
CA LEU A 488 -10.17 24.13 1.52
C LEU A 488 -9.81 25.13 2.64
N THR A 489 -8.85 24.76 3.49
CA THR A 489 -8.32 25.62 4.56
C THR A 489 -7.62 26.83 3.96
N GLU A 490 -6.74 26.66 2.95
CA GLU A 490 -6.07 27.79 2.26
C GLU A 490 -7.06 28.85 1.82
N LYS A 491 -8.15 28.41 1.16
CA LYS A 491 -9.20 29.31 0.67
C LYS A 491 -10.00 29.95 1.81
N ALA A 492 -10.30 29.19 2.88
CA ALA A 492 -11.09 29.66 4.00
C ALA A 492 -10.39 30.77 4.81
N ILE A 493 -9.08 30.61 5.07
CA ILE A 493 -8.30 31.61 5.85
C ILE A 493 -7.58 32.63 4.96
N ASN A 494 -7.69 32.48 3.64
CA ASN A 494 -7.06 33.35 2.63
C ASN A 494 -5.53 33.45 2.80
N TRP A 495 -4.88 32.29 2.99
CA TRP A 495 -3.41 32.19 3.06
C TRP A 495 -2.86 31.61 1.76
N LYS A 496 -2.78 32.44 0.73
CA LYS A 496 -2.23 32.03 -0.56
C LYS A 496 -0.84 31.38 -0.39
N GLY A 497 -0.67 30.19 -0.97
CA GLY A 497 0.56 29.41 -0.90
C GLY A 497 0.61 28.40 0.28
N LEU A 498 -0.45 28.29 1.09
CA LEU A 498 -0.52 27.32 2.17
C LEU A 498 -0.40 25.88 1.63
N THR A 499 -1.10 25.57 0.54
CA THR A 499 -1.08 24.24 -0.06
C THR A 499 0.33 23.86 -0.51
N SER A 500 1.01 24.76 -1.22
CA SER A 500 2.40 24.53 -1.66
C SER A 500 3.36 24.32 -0.47
N ALA A 501 3.26 25.17 0.56
CA ALA A 501 4.10 25.07 1.75
C ALA A 501 3.81 23.80 2.57
N ALA A 502 2.55 23.40 2.71
CA ALA A 502 2.15 22.19 3.41
C ALA A 502 2.68 20.95 2.70
N TYR A 503 2.46 20.84 1.39
CA TYR A 503 2.93 19.68 0.60
C TYR A 503 4.47 19.63 0.50
N TYR A 504 5.17 20.76 0.61
CA TYR A 504 6.62 20.75 0.81
C TYR A 504 7.02 19.93 2.03
N PHE A 505 6.38 20.13 3.19
CA PHE A 505 6.66 19.32 4.39
C PHE A 505 6.26 17.86 4.23
N HIS A 506 5.10 17.57 3.62
CA HIS A 506 4.67 16.20 3.35
C HIS A 506 5.62 15.44 2.42
N ALA A 507 6.19 16.11 1.42
CA ALA A 507 7.09 15.48 0.45
C ALA A 507 8.46 15.10 1.05
N HIS A 508 8.91 15.80 2.09
CA HIS A 508 10.24 15.58 2.70
C HIS A 508 10.20 14.76 3.99
N THR A 509 9.08 14.12 4.30
CA THR A 509 8.99 13.12 5.36
C THR A 509 9.44 11.74 4.86
N ASN A 510 9.80 10.85 5.78
CA ASN A 510 10.22 9.48 5.43
C ASN A 510 9.03 8.49 5.41
N GLU A 511 7.83 8.98 5.15
CA GLU A 511 6.62 8.17 5.07
C GLU A 511 6.21 7.91 3.61
N THR A 512 5.54 6.80 3.37
CA THR A 512 4.98 6.50 2.04
C THR A 512 3.88 7.50 1.69
N CYS A 513 3.92 8.00 0.47
CA CYS A 513 2.88 8.85 -0.07
C CYS A 513 1.91 8.01 -0.92
N ASP A 514 0.60 8.21 -0.73
CA ASP A 514 -0.40 7.70 -1.64
C ASP A 514 -0.34 8.41 -3.00
N ASP A 515 -0.93 7.83 -4.02
CA ASP A 515 -0.88 8.35 -5.40
C ASP A 515 -1.52 9.74 -5.53
N LYS A 516 -2.53 10.03 -4.71
CA LYS A 516 -3.17 11.35 -4.69
C LYS A 516 -2.21 12.43 -4.21
N LYS A 517 -1.46 12.17 -3.13
CA LYS A 517 -0.41 13.10 -2.65
C LYS A 517 0.70 13.25 -3.67
N LYS A 518 1.14 12.14 -4.28
CA LYS A 518 2.16 12.15 -5.32
C LYS A 518 1.74 13.03 -6.50
N ALA A 519 0.49 12.90 -6.97
CA ALA A 519 -0.08 13.72 -8.04
C ALA A 519 -0.13 15.21 -7.69
N ILE A 520 -0.44 15.56 -6.44
CA ILE A 520 -0.46 16.95 -5.99
C ILE A 520 0.98 17.52 -5.93
N ILE A 521 1.92 16.78 -5.37
CA ILE A 521 3.33 17.18 -5.27
C ILE A 521 3.93 17.40 -6.66
N ALA A 522 3.61 16.56 -7.64
CA ALA A 522 4.08 16.67 -9.01
C ALA A 522 3.66 17.98 -9.73
N ARG A 523 2.64 18.69 -9.20
CA ARG A 523 2.27 20.02 -9.70
C ARG A 523 3.28 21.11 -9.33
N TYR A 524 4.08 20.89 -8.29
CA TYR A 524 5.01 21.88 -7.74
C TYR A 524 6.46 21.63 -8.10
N THR A 525 6.83 20.38 -8.36
CA THR A 525 8.21 20.01 -8.64
C THR A 525 8.28 18.87 -9.67
N PRO A 526 9.27 18.88 -10.58
CA PRO A 526 9.54 17.79 -11.49
C PRO A 526 10.31 16.64 -10.82
N ILE A 527 10.73 16.79 -9.56
CA ILE A 527 11.48 15.76 -8.85
C ILE A 527 10.51 14.68 -8.40
N ASP A 528 10.89 13.43 -8.61
CA ASP A 528 10.12 12.27 -8.17
C ASP A 528 9.92 12.29 -6.64
N VAL A 529 8.71 11.90 -6.19
CA VAL A 529 8.36 11.94 -4.77
C VAL A 529 9.24 11.00 -3.94
N GLU A 530 9.67 9.89 -4.52
CA GLU A 530 10.59 8.96 -3.84
C GLU A 530 11.99 9.60 -3.66
N ASP A 531 12.47 10.33 -4.64
CA ASP A 531 13.72 11.09 -4.52
C ASP A 531 13.60 12.18 -3.43
N LEU A 532 12.45 12.90 -3.36
CA LEU A 532 12.18 13.88 -2.30
C LEU A 532 12.16 13.23 -0.92
N ARG A 533 11.49 12.09 -0.80
CA ARG A 533 11.44 11.29 0.43
C ARG A 533 12.83 10.83 0.86
N GLU A 534 13.71 10.53 -0.07
CA GLU A 534 15.09 10.17 0.19
C GLU A 534 15.98 11.35 0.57
N GLY A 535 15.55 12.57 0.25
CA GLY A 535 16.24 13.82 0.63
C GLY A 535 16.66 14.73 -0.52
N ALA A 536 16.25 14.41 -1.77
CA ALA A 536 16.36 15.37 -2.86
C ALA A 536 15.51 16.61 -2.55
N PHE A 537 15.90 17.77 -3.07
CA PHE A 537 15.28 19.01 -2.71
C PHE A 537 15.14 19.95 -3.91
N ASP A 538 13.95 20.51 -4.08
CA ASP A 538 13.69 21.54 -5.08
C ASP A 538 13.76 22.92 -4.42
N ILE A 539 14.84 23.63 -4.68
CA ILE A 539 15.11 24.95 -4.10
C ILE A 539 14.14 26.01 -4.64
N ASP A 540 13.76 25.90 -5.90
CA ASP A 540 12.87 26.88 -6.53
C ASP A 540 11.45 26.72 -6.00
N TRP A 541 10.96 25.50 -5.85
CA TRP A 541 9.69 25.23 -5.18
C TRP A 541 9.68 25.80 -3.76
N PHE A 542 10.73 25.50 -2.95
CA PHE A 542 10.81 26.01 -1.59
C PHE A 542 10.79 27.54 -1.55
N LYS A 543 11.60 28.21 -2.36
CA LYS A 543 11.69 29.68 -2.40
C LYS A 543 10.36 30.30 -2.83
N ASP A 544 9.69 29.73 -3.81
CA ASP A 544 8.37 30.21 -4.26
C ASP A 544 7.30 30.01 -3.18
N ALA A 545 7.24 28.83 -2.56
CA ALA A 545 6.33 28.53 -1.46
C ALA A 545 6.55 29.49 -0.28
N PHE A 546 7.81 29.66 0.15
CA PHE A 546 8.19 30.54 1.26
C PHE A 546 7.84 32.00 0.96
N LYS A 547 8.15 32.49 -0.24
CA LYS A 547 7.85 33.87 -0.69
C LYS A 547 6.34 34.12 -0.76
N THR A 548 5.59 33.14 -1.32
CA THR A 548 4.14 33.30 -1.56
C THR A 548 3.35 33.31 -0.26
N ILE A 549 3.67 32.44 0.69
CA ILE A 549 2.96 32.38 1.98
C ILE A 549 3.43 33.48 2.96
N GLY A 550 4.70 33.87 2.86
CA GLY A 550 5.36 34.84 3.74
C GLY A 550 5.86 34.24 5.05
N LYS A 551 6.90 34.85 5.61
CA LYS A 551 7.68 34.32 6.75
C LYS A 551 6.82 33.94 7.98
N GLN A 552 5.93 34.82 8.42
CA GLN A 552 5.13 34.57 9.64
C GLN A 552 4.20 33.36 9.49
N ARG A 553 3.50 33.27 8.34
CA ARG A 553 2.60 32.16 8.05
C ARG A 553 3.36 30.87 7.79
N PHE A 554 4.53 30.94 7.15
CA PHE A 554 5.40 29.79 6.98
C PHE A 554 5.85 29.21 8.32
N GLU A 555 6.13 30.05 9.32
CA GLU A 555 6.48 29.59 10.67
C GLU A 555 5.35 28.77 11.32
N VAL A 556 4.09 29.12 11.10
CA VAL A 556 2.94 28.32 11.56
C VAL A 556 2.94 26.94 10.91
N VAL A 557 3.13 26.87 9.58
CA VAL A 557 3.20 25.58 8.85
C VAL A 557 4.42 24.77 9.32
N TYR A 558 5.57 25.42 9.51
CA TYR A 558 6.79 24.80 10.04
C TYR A 558 6.56 24.18 11.42
N ASN A 559 5.86 24.88 12.32
CA ASN A 559 5.54 24.37 13.65
C ASN A 559 4.50 23.24 13.60
N ALA A 560 3.53 23.31 12.68
CA ALA A 560 2.52 22.28 12.45
C ALA A 560 3.07 21.01 11.79
N ALA A 561 4.26 21.06 11.18
CA ALA A 561 4.90 19.91 10.54
C ALA A 561 5.11 18.71 11.49
N LYS A 562 5.12 18.91 12.81
CA LYS A 562 5.14 17.85 13.82
C LYS A 562 3.94 16.89 13.74
N TYR A 563 2.85 17.31 13.12
CA TYR A 563 1.63 16.51 12.97
C TYR A 563 1.56 15.68 11.68
N ILE A 564 2.55 15.76 10.80
CA ILE A 564 2.55 15.03 9.53
C ILE A 564 2.91 13.57 9.74
N SER A 565 3.84 13.26 10.64
CA SER A 565 4.40 11.92 10.83
C SER A 565 4.31 11.43 12.27
N CYS A 566 4.20 10.12 12.45
CA CYS A 566 4.22 9.48 13.78
C CYS A 566 5.61 9.47 14.42
N SER A 567 6.66 9.66 13.62
CA SER A 567 8.05 9.70 14.08
C SER A 567 8.67 11.10 13.92
N ASN A 568 9.92 11.25 14.31
CA ASN A 568 10.68 12.47 14.09
C ASN A 568 11.07 12.73 12.62
N SER A 569 10.44 12.05 11.65
CA SER A 569 10.77 12.20 10.22
C SER A 569 10.50 13.62 9.68
N HIS A 570 9.57 14.36 10.28
CA HIS A 570 9.33 15.79 9.99
C HIS A 570 10.56 16.67 10.28
N THR A 571 11.51 16.24 11.13
CA THR A 571 12.70 16.99 11.46
C THR A 571 13.62 17.19 10.26
N ARG A 572 13.63 16.25 9.29
CA ARG A 572 14.37 16.40 8.02
C ARG A 572 13.86 17.58 7.23
N ALA A 573 12.55 17.67 7.00
CA ALA A 573 11.94 18.79 6.28
C ALA A 573 12.24 20.15 6.92
N ARG A 574 12.27 20.20 8.26
CA ARG A 574 12.66 21.42 9.01
C ARG A 574 14.12 21.77 8.82
N LYS A 575 15.04 20.81 8.94
CA LYS A 575 16.47 21.02 8.70
C LYS A 575 16.75 21.55 7.28
N PHE A 576 16.01 21.04 6.30
CA PHE A 576 16.13 21.49 4.93
C PHE A 576 15.60 22.93 4.75
N ALA A 577 14.47 23.25 5.39
CA ALA A 577 13.94 24.61 5.42
C ALA A 577 14.91 25.61 6.08
N ASP A 578 15.47 25.23 7.24
CA ASP A 578 16.44 26.05 7.97
C ASP A 578 17.72 26.27 7.15
N ALA A 579 18.21 25.23 6.49
CA ALA A 579 19.36 25.30 5.62
C ALA A 579 19.12 26.24 4.43
N THR A 580 18.00 26.03 3.71
CA THR A 580 17.71 26.79 2.47
C THR A 580 17.35 28.26 2.74
N SER A 581 16.70 28.52 3.89
CA SER A 581 16.42 29.92 4.32
C SER A 581 17.66 30.67 4.84
N GLY A 582 18.79 29.95 5.04
CA GLY A 582 20.04 30.57 5.56
C GLY A 582 19.98 30.87 7.07
N THR A 583 19.06 30.29 7.82
CA THR A 583 19.00 30.45 9.30
C THR A 583 20.16 29.75 10.00
N VAL A 584 20.76 28.73 9.35
CA VAL A 584 21.91 27.97 9.85
C VAL A 584 23.18 28.28 9.03
N LYS A 585 24.35 28.27 9.69
CA LYS A 585 25.63 28.52 9.04
C LYS A 585 26.31 27.26 8.60
N ALA A 586 26.94 27.26 7.41
CA ALA A 586 27.63 26.09 6.86
C ALA A 586 28.73 25.54 7.80
N ALA A 587 29.45 26.43 8.50
CA ALA A 587 30.49 26.01 9.43
C ALA A 587 29.96 25.20 10.65
N ASP A 588 28.79 25.62 11.18
CA ASP A 588 28.19 24.98 12.33
C ASP A 588 27.58 23.62 11.93
N VAL A 589 26.87 23.54 10.78
CA VAL A 589 26.38 22.30 10.23
C VAL A 589 27.51 21.30 9.95
N LYS A 590 28.63 21.77 9.36
CA LYS A 590 29.80 20.93 9.13
C LYS A 590 30.38 20.35 10.42
N LYS A 591 30.48 21.14 11.50
CA LYS A 591 30.93 20.65 12.82
C LYS A 591 29.98 19.55 13.35
N GLU A 592 28.68 19.73 13.24
CA GLU A 592 27.72 18.70 13.67
C GLU A 592 27.79 17.44 12.82
N ILE A 593 28.01 17.55 11.50
CA ILE A 593 28.19 16.40 10.63
C ILE A 593 29.42 15.60 11.05
N ILE A 594 30.52 16.28 11.34
CA ILE A 594 31.76 15.62 11.80
C ILE A 594 31.53 14.92 13.14
N ALA A 595 30.81 15.56 14.08
CA ALA A 595 30.58 15.01 15.41
C ALA A 595 29.59 13.83 15.43
N LYS A 596 28.49 13.93 14.68
CA LYS A 596 27.36 12.99 14.75
C LYS A 596 27.24 12.09 13.52
N ARG A 597 27.92 12.39 12.44
CA ARG A 597 27.81 11.73 11.13
C ARG A 597 26.36 11.57 10.65
N ASN A 598 25.54 12.60 10.91
CA ASN A 598 24.11 12.62 10.61
C ASN A 598 23.87 12.88 9.11
N LYS A 599 23.15 11.98 8.47
CA LYS A 599 22.85 12.01 7.03
C LYS A 599 21.95 13.17 6.61
N ASP A 600 20.94 13.53 7.41
CA ASP A 600 20.05 14.65 7.10
C ASP A 600 20.80 15.98 7.12
N LEU A 601 21.72 16.16 8.08
CA LEU A 601 22.61 17.32 8.12
C LEU A 601 23.55 17.34 6.91
N LEU A 602 24.05 16.17 6.48
CA LEU A 602 24.91 16.10 5.29
C LEU A 602 24.14 16.52 4.03
N MET A 603 22.91 16.04 3.85
CA MET A 603 22.06 16.41 2.72
C MET A 603 21.66 17.89 2.75
N SER A 604 21.37 18.42 3.96
CA SER A 604 21.05 19.85 4.15
C SER A 604 22.25 20.79 3.93
N TYR A 605 23.48 20.30 4.12
CA TYR A 605 24.71 21.08 3.91
C TYR A 605 24.84 21.62 2.48
N GLY A 606 24.35 20.86 1.49
CA GLY A 606 24.27 21.29 0.09
C GLY A 606 23.29 22.43 -0.16
N LEU A 607 22.28 22.59 0.71
CA LEU A 607 21.19 23.57 0.53
C LEU A 607 21.50 24.95 1.08
N ILE A 608 22.48 25.09 1.99
CA ILE A 608 22.81 26.38 2.61
C ILE A 608 23.29 27.35 1.53
N PRO A 609 22.75 28.59 1.45
CA PRO A 609 23.15 29.57 0.45
C PRO A 609 24.68 29.80 0.43
N LEU A 610 25.22 29.98 -0.75
CA LEU A 610 26.64 30.32 -0.92
C LEU A 610 26.91 31.78 -0.52
N GLY A 611 28.04 32.02 0.14
CA GLY A 611 28.45 33.34 0.57
C GLY A 611 29.06 34.18 -0.56
N ARG A 612 29.70 35.30 -0.20
CA ARG A 612 30.31 36.25 -1.16
C ARG A 612 31.46 35.63 -2.02
N LYS A 613 32.10 34.56 -1.53
CA LYS A 613 33.16 33.81 -2.24
C LYS A 613 32.60 32.47 -2.71
N ALA A 614 31.54 32.52 -3.51
CA ALA A 614 30.74 31.38 -3.90
C ALA A 614 31.56 30.22 -4.50
N ASP A 615 32.46 30.52 -5.45
CA ASP A 615 33.25 29.46 -6.14
C ASP A 615 34.18 28.71 -5.21
N LYS A 616 34.85 29.43 -4.30
CA LYS A 616 35.75 28.82 -3.32
C LYS A 616 34.95 27.97 -2.32
N GLU A 617 33.85 28.50 -1.82
CA GLU A 617 33.00 27.79 -0.86
C GLU A 617 32.34 26.55 -1.52
N LEU A 618 31.96 26.64 -2.78
CA LEU A 618 31.42 25.54 -3.56
C LEU A 618 32.44 24.39 -3.70
N LEU A 619 33.69 24.75 -4.05
CA LEU A 619 34.78 23.78 -4.16
C LEU A 619 35.10 23.12 -2.81
N GLU A 620 35.15 23.89 -1.72
CA GLU A 620 35.37 23.37 -0.37
C GLU A 620 34.24 22.40 0.08
N ARG A 621 32.98 22.73 -0.23
CA ARG A 621 31.84 21.84 0.07
C ARG A 621 31.88 20.56 -0.76
N TYR A 622 32.17 20.69 -2.06
CA TYR A 622 32.34 19.51 -2.95
C TYR A 622 33.45 18.59 -2.45
N GLN A 623 34.65 19.13 -2.14
CA GLN A 623 35.77 18.35 -1.62
C GLN A 623 35.41 17.66 -0.28
N TYR A 624 34.68 18.34 0.60
CA TYR A 624 34.24 17.77 1.87
C TYR A 624 33.30 16.59 1.66
N LEU A 625 32.32 16.67 0.75
CA LEU A 625 31.41 15.57 0.43
C LEU A 625 32.16 14.37 -0.17
N GLN A 626 33.14 14.60 -1.03
CA GLN A 626 33.99 13.55 -1.57
C GLN A 626 34.86 12.88 -0.48
N LYS A 627 35.38 13.70 0.47
CA LYS A 627 36.11 13.19 1.63
C LYS A 627 35.23 12.31 2.52
N PHE A 628 34.00 12.75 2.81
CA PHE A 628 33.05 12.01 3.61
C PHE A 628 32.72 10.64 2.96
N LEU A 629 32.52 10.60 1.63
CA LEU A 629 32.32 9.38 0.89
C LEU A 629 33.53 8.42 0.96
N LYS A 630 34.74 8.96 0.95
CA LYS A 630 35.95 8.15 1.08
C LYS A 630 36.05 7.51 2.48
N GLU A 631 35.76 8.29 3.51
CA GLU A 631 35.77 7.84 4.91
C GLU A 631 34.67 6.80 5.19
N SER A 632 33.54 6.82 4.45
CA SER A 632 32.49 5.84 4.63
C SER A 632 32.92 4.40 4.38
N LYS A 633 34.03 4.19 3.63
CA LYS A 633 34.61 2.85 3.38
C LYS A 633 35.17 2.16 4.62
N GLU A 634 35.34 2.88 5.72
CA GLU A 634 35.78 2.33 7.00
C GLU A 634 34.63 1.60 7.76
N PHE A 635 33.39 1.71 7.27
CA PHE A 635 32.21 1.11 7.89
C PHE A 635 31.70 -0.11 7.11
N GLY A 636 30.77 -0.88 7.71
CA GLY A 636 30.16 -2.06 7.07
C GLY A 636 29.32 -1.71 5.82
N ALA A 637 29.11 -2.68 4.93
CA ALA A 637 28.54 -2.51 3.60
C ALA A 637 27.18 -1.77 3.57
N GLN A 638 26.28 -2.08 4.50
CA GLN A 638 24.97 -1.43 4.59
C GLN A 638 25.08 0.07 4.91
N ARG A 639 25.98 0.45 5.81
CA ARG A 639 26.23 1.85 6.14
C ARG A 639 26.92 2.58 5.00
N GLN A 640 27.87 1.95 4.32
CA GLN A 640 28.52 2.51 3.14
C GLN A 640 27.50 2.88 2.06
N GLU A 641 26.57 1.98 1.74
CA GLU A 641 25.55 2.22 0.72
C GLU A 641 24.61 3.36 1.14
N SER A 642 24.19 3.39 2.39
CA SER A 642 23.36 4.45 2.94
C SER A 642 24.05 5.82 2.95
N GLU A 643 25.35 5.89 3.31
CA GLU A 643 26.12 7.13 3.29
C GLU A 643 26.45 7.57 1.86
N LYS A 644 26.73 6.65 0.94
CA LYS A 644 26.90 6.91 -0.49
C LYS A 644 25.67 7.58 -1.10
N LYS A 645 24.47 7.07 -0.76
CA LYS A 645 23.21 7.65 -1.17
C LYS A 645 23.03 9.07 -0.62
N ALA A 646 23.31 9.29 0.65
CA ALA A 646 23.24 10.61 1.28
C ALA A 646 24.22 11.63 0.65
N VAL A 647 25.44 11.20 0.29
CA VAL A 647 26.41 12.06 -0.43
C VAL A 647 25.90 12.39 -1.85
N SER A 648 25.34 11.40 -2.56
CA SER A 648 24.75 11.63 -3.89
C SER A 648 23.67 12.71 -3.84
N ILE A 649 22.77 12.62 -2.86
CA ILE A 649 21.69 13.61 -2.65
C ILE A 649 22.28 14.96 -2.23
N ALA A 650 23.27 14.99 -1.34
CA ALA A 650 23.94 16.23 -0.94
C ALA A 650 24.60 16.96 -2.14
N LEU A 651 25.19 16.20 -3.06
CA LEU A 651 25.74 16.72 -4.31
C LEU A 651 24.65 17.26 -5.24
N GLN A 652 23.51 16.56 -5.36
CA GLN A 652 22.34 17.05 -6.11
C GLN A 652 21.84 18.37 -5.54
N ASN A 653 21.66 18.43 -4.23
CA ASN A 653 21.23 19.64 -3.54
C ASN A 653 22.24 20.79 -3.72
N LEU A 654 23.55 20.49 -3.66
CA LEU A 654 24.60 21.46 -3.89
C LEU A 654 24.61 21.98 -5.33
N ALA A 655 24.41 21.09 -6.31
CA ALA A 655 24.32 21.45 -7.72
C ALA A 655 23.17 22.44 -7.98
N ARG A 656 21.98 22.10 -7.48
CA ARG A 656 20.80 22.97 -7.61
C ARG A 656 20.99 24.31 -6.90
N ASN A 657 21.58 24.30 -5.71
CA ASN A 657 21.82 25.51 -4.94
C ASN A 657 22.85 26.44 -5.61
N SER A 658 23.79 25.90 -6.35
CA SER A 658 24.83 26.64 -7.07
C SER A 658 24.47 26.98 -8.52
N GLY A 659 23.25 26.62 -8.97
CA GLY A 659 22.76 26.95 -10.31
C GLY A 659 23.25 26.02 -11.42
N TYR A 660 23.92 24.91 -11.08
CA TYR A 660 24.37 23.93 -12.09
C TYR A 660 23.22 23.05 -12.65
N GLY A 661 22.05 23.06 -12.05
CA GLY A 661 20.90 22.26 -12.48
C GLY A 661 21.01 20.76 -12.19
N ASP A 662 22.19 20.15 -12.34
CA ASP A 662 22.45 18.74 -12.07
C ASP A 662 23.86 18.47 -11.53
N VAL A 663 24.03 17.26 -10.96
CA VAL A 663 25.30 16.80 -10.35
C VAL A 663 26.40 16.62 -11.38
N THR A 664 26.05 16.28 -12.61
CA THR A 664 27.02 16.04 -13.68
C THR A 664 27.76 17.33 -14.01
N ARG A 665 27.03 18.42 -14.21
CA ARG A 665 27.59 19.74 -14.48
C ARG A 665 28.45 20.23 -13.31
N LEU A 666 27.92 20.13 -12.09
CA LEU A 666 28.68 20.50 -10.90
C LEU A 666 29.98 19.69 -10.80
N THR A 667 29.88 18.37 -10.90
CA THR A 667 31.06 17.50 -10.79
C THR A 667 32.11 17.84 -11.83
N TRP A 668 31.73 18.03 -13.08
CA TRP A 668 32.70 18.36 -14.14
C TRP A 668 33.34 19.71 -13.95
N SER A 669 32.56 20.71 -13.53
CA SER A 669 33.11 22.03 -13.22
C SER A 669 34.11 21.97 -12.07
N MET A 670 33.75 21.27 -10.98
CA MET A 670 34.65 21.12 -9.81
C MET A 670 35.88 20.28 -10.15
N GLU A 671 35.72 19.21 -10.88
CA GLU A 671 36.82 18.35 -11.33
C GLU A 671 37.76 19.11 -12.29
N THR A 672 37.23 20.00 -13.13
CA THR A 672 38.06 20.85 -14.01
C THR A 672 38.84 21.89 -13.20
N GLU A 673 38.28 22.42 -12.10
CA GLU A 673 39.05 23.27 -11.19
C GLU A 673 40.12 22.47 -10.44
N LEU A 674 39.79 21.28 -9.96
CA LEU A 674 40.72 20.41 -9.23
C LEU A 674 41.85 19.87 -10.11
N ILE A 675 41.63 19.70 -11.42
CA ILE A 675 42.67 19.22 -12.34
C ILE A 675 43.83 20.17 -12.41
N LYS A 676 43.60 21.48 -12.19
CA LYS A 676 44.67 22.51 -12.18
C LYS A 676 45.75 22.20 -11.14
N GLU A 677 45.35 21.61 -10.01
CA GLU A 677 46.30 21.19 -8.97
C GLU A 677 47.07 19.92 -9.37
N LEU A 678 46.59 19.16 -10.34
CA LEU A 678 47.16 17.89 -10.80
C LEU A 678 48.05 18.08 -12.04
N LEU A 679 47.95 19.21 -12.75
CA LEU A 679 48.73 19.50 -13.96
C LEU A 679 50.26 19.34 -13.78
N PRO A 680 50.88 19.73 -12.65
CA PRO A 680 52.32 19.54 -12.44
C PRO A 680 52.75 18.07 -12.51
N TYR A 681 51.87 17.12 -12.19
CA TYR A 681 52.16 15.68 -12.25
C TYR A 681 51.98 15.07 -13.64
N LEU A 682 51.43 15.84 -14.60
CA LEU A 682 51.32 15.43 -16.01
C LEU A 682 52.58 15.80 -16.81
N THR A 683 53.49 16.56 -16.24
CA THR A 683 54.78 16.92 -16.84
C THR A 683 55.89 16.03 -16.30
N PRO A 684 56.86 15.61 -17.16
CA PRO A 684 57.95 14.82 -16.70
C PRO A 684 58.75 15.51 -15.60
N LYS A 685 59.04 14.75 -14.52
CA LYS A 685 59.91 15.18 -13.44
C LYS A 685 60.98 14.13 -13.23
N GLU A 686 62.25 14.58 -13.27
CA GLU A 686 63.40 13.69 -13.07
C GLU A 686 63.64 13.45 -11.59
N ILE A 687 63.80 12.16 -11.19
CA ILE A 687 64.14 11.69 -9.85
C ILE A 687 65.13 10.55 -9.99
N ASP A 688 66.32 10.74 -9.47
CA ASP A 688 67.42 9.78 -9.51
C ASP A 688 67.71 9.27 -10.95
N GLY A 689 67.69 10.17 -11.94
CA GLY A 689 67.97 9.83 -13.33
C GLY A 689 66.82 9.08 -14.03
N VAL A 690 65.64 9.11 -13.47
CA VAL A 690 64.39 8.56 -14.07
C VAL A 690 63.33 9.66 -14.14
N GLU A 691 62.87 9.93 -15.32
CA GLU A 691 61.69 10.80 -15.54
C GLU A 691 60.43 10.05 -15.19
N VAL A 692 59.62 10.60 -14.28
CA VAL A 692 58.33 10.04 -13.86
C VAL A 692 57.23 11.08 -13.96
N TYR A 693 56.10 10.66 -14.57
CA TYR A 693 54.90 11.50 -14.70
C TYR A 693 53.66 10.65 -15.00
N VAL A 694 52.49 11.21 -14.92
CA VAL A 694 51.24 10.59 -15.37
C VAL A 694 50.95 11.07 -16.79
N GLN A 695 50.84 10.16 -17.72
CA GLN A 695 50.37 10.43 -19.08
C GLN A 695 48.89 10.14 -19.17
N VAL A 696 48.11 11.06 -19.80
CA VAL A 696 46.72 10.80 -20.17
C VAL A 696 46.69 10.55 -21.68
N SER A 697 46.15 9.40 -22.08
CA SER A 697 46.00 8.99 -23.49
C SER A 697 44.96 9.83 -24.21
N GLU A 698 44.94 9.73 -25.55
CA GLU A 698 43.92 10.33 -26.41
C GLU A 698 42.49 9.80 -26.12
N GLU A 699 42.36 8.69 -25.41
CA GLU A 699 41.09 8.14 -24.93
C GLU A 699 40.74 8.62 -23.51
N GLY A 700 41.55 9.45 -22.88
CA GLY A 700 41.34 9.95 -21.51
C GLY A 700 41.80 9.01 -20.39
N LYS A 701 42.45 7.90 -20.73
CA LYS A 701 42.98 6.95 -19.73
C LYS A 701 44.34 7.42 -19.22
N SER A 702 44.52 7.35 -17.90
CA SER A 702 45.79 7.71 -17.26
C SER A 702 46.72 6.51 -17.07
N GLU A 703 48.00 6.72 -17.27
CA GLU A 703 49.10 5.72 -17.03
C GLU A 703 50.28 6.43 -16.38
N ILE A 704 51.00 5.71 -15.51
CA ILE A 704 52.25 6.21 -14.96
C ILE A 704 53.38 5.85 -15.94
N LYS A 705 54.07 6.86 -16.46
CA LYS A 705 55.23 6.70 -17.31
C LYS A 705 56.50 6.88 -16.50
N GLN A 706 57.46 6.04 -16.79
CA GLN A 706 58.80 6.08 -16.24
C GLN A 706 59.84 5.90 -17.34
N ILE A 707 60.67 6.90 -17.56
CA ILE A 707 61.67 6.91 -18.64
C ILE A 707 63.04 7.07 -18.05
N LYS A 708 64.01 6.19 -18.42
CA LYS A 708 65.40 6.29 -18.05
C LYS A 708 66.26 6.28 -19.30
N ALA A 709 67.11 7.32 -19.43
CA ALA A 709 67.96 7.51 -20.61
C ALA A 709 67.21 7.36 -21.93
N GLY A 710 66.01 7.92 -22.03
CA GLY A 710 65.14 7.89 -23.23
C GLY A 710 64.42 6.57 -23.51
N LYS A 711 64.56 5.56 -22.60
CA LYS A 711 63.86 4.29 -22.74
C LYS A 711 62.78 4.17 -21.65
N GLU A 712 61.57 3.79 -22.05
CA GLU A 712 60.45 3.52 -21.13
C GLU A 712 60.75 2.24 -20.35
N LEU A 713 60.56 2.28 -19.03
CA LEU A 713 60.73 1.14 -18.13
C LEU A 713 59.39 0.40 -17.94
N ASN A 714 59.43 -0.93 -17.98
CA ASN A 714 58.20 -1.74 -17.77
C ASN A 714 57.69 -1.70 -16.34
N SER A 715 58.43 -1.24 -15.37
CA SER A 715 58.02 -1.12 -13.97
C SER A 715 58.86 -0.07 -13.23
N MET A 716 58.27 0.53 -12.18
CA MET A 716 58.91 1.48 -11.30
C MET A 716 60.11 0.86 -10.60
N PRO A 717 61.30 1.48 -10.68
CA PRO A 717 62.51 1.01 -9.99
C PRO A 717 62.28 0.85 -8.49
N ALA A 718 62.84 -0.21 -7.89
CA ALA A 718 62.60 -0.57 -6.50
C ALA A 718 62.92 0.61 -5.52
N LYS A 719 64.00 1.35 -5.80
CA LYS A 719 64.41 2.53 -5.01
C LYS A 719 63.38 3.66 -5.02
N LEU A 720 62.65 3.82 -6.13
CA LEU A 720 61.68 4.91 -6.29
C LEU A 720 60.27 4.51 -5.82
N LYS A 721 59.99 3.23 -5.58
CA LYS A 721 58.64 2.77 -5.19
C LYS A 721 58.09 3.43 -3.92
N LYS A 722 58.99 3.78 -2.96
CA LYS A 722 58.65 4.44 -1.69
C LYS A 722 59.01 5.95 -1.67
N HIS A 723 59.40 6.52 -2.78
CA HIS A 723 59.73 7.93 -2.86
C HIS A 723 58.45 8.76 -2.67
N PRO A 724 58.40 9.83 -1.82
CA PRO A 724 57.20 10.61 -1.53
C PRO A 724 56.52 11.09 -2.80
N TYR A 725 57.24 11.64 -3.77
CA TYR A 725 56.64 12.10 -5.04
C TYR A 725 56.03 10.95 -5.86
N VAL A 726 56.59 9.75 -5.84
CA VAL A 726 56.04 8.58 -6.52
C VAL A 726 54.75 8.10 -5.84
N GLU A 727 54.65 8.22 -4.50
CA GLU A 727 53.40 7.95 -3.77
C GLU A 727 52.34 8.96 -4.13
N GLU A 728 52.69 10.25 -4.22
CA GLU A 728 51.76 11.29 -4.70
C GLU A 728 51.34 11.03 -6.15
N LEU A 729 52.27 10.66 -7.02
CA LEU A 729 52.02 10.32 -8.42
C LEU A 729 51.01 9.16 -8.57
N LYS A 730 51.16 8.11 -7.73
CA LYS A 730 50.21 6.99 -7.69
C LYS A 730 48.81 7.46 -7.23
N ALA A 731 48.75 8.36 -6.25
CA ALA A 731 47.50 8.95 -5.78
C ALA A 731 46.84 9.79 -6.87
N VAL A 732 47.60 10.59 -7.63
CA VAL A 732 47.13 11.37 -8.78
C VAL A 732 46.61 10.45 -9.87
N HIS A 733 47.39 9.43 -10.27
CA HIS A 733 46.96 8.43 -11.26
C HIS A 733 45.61 7.79 -10.84
N LYS A 734 45.46 7.42 -9.57
CA LYS A 734 44.22 6.86 -9.07
C LYS A 734 43.04 7.85 -9.18
N LYS A 735 43.25 9.13 -8.81
CA LYS A 735 42.23 10.19 -8.95
C LYS A 735 41.77 10.33 -10.41
N LEU A 736 42.69 10.38 -11.37
CA LEU A 736 42.40 10.51 -12.79
C LEU A 736 41.66 9.28 -13.35
N LYS A 737 42.04 8.08 -12.92
CA LYS A 737 41.35 6.83 -13.27
C LYS A 737 39.92 6.79 -12.72
N ASP A 738 39.74 7.23 -11.47
CA ASP A 738 38.42 7.30 -10.84
C ASP A 738 37.57 8.37 -11.55
N GLN A 739 38.12 9.52 -11.93
CA GLN A 739 37.46 10.57 -12.71
C GLN A 739 37.01 10.03 -14.08
N TYR A 740 37.88 9.33 -14.80
CA TYR A 740 37.52 8.71 -16.10
C TYR A 740 36.30 7.81 -15.96
N THR A 741 36.31 6.90 -14.96
CA THR A 741 35.22 5.95 -14.73
C THR A 741 33.91 6.66 -14.41
N ARG A 742 33.95 7.64 -13.51
CA ARG A 742 32.77 8.43 -13.14
C ARG A 742 32.23 9.20 -14.34
N SER A 743 33.08 9.95 -15.04
CA SER A 743 32.68 10.78 -16.19
C SER A 743 32.04 9.96 -17.30
N ARG A 744 32.57 8.74 -17.58
CA ARG A 744 31.97 7.84 -18.56
C ARG A 744 30.54 7.45 -18.22
N ILE A 745 30.27 7.06 -16.95
CA ILE A 745 28.94 6.70 -16.46
C ILE A 745 28.01 7.91 -16.50
N MET A 746 28.48 9.05 -16.06
CA MET A 746 27.67 10.29 -16.04
C MET A 746 27.31 10.79 -17.43
N LEU A 747 28.19 10.64 -18.42
CA LEU A 747 27.91 10.98 -19.83
C LEU A 747 26.82 10.08 -20.43
N GLU A 748 26.85 8.77 -20.12
CA GLU A 748 25.81 7.84 -20.54
C GLU A 748 24.46 8.19 -19.91
N GLN A 749 24.44 8.54 -18.63
CA GLN A 749 23.22 9.01 -17.93
C GLN A 749 22.73 10.34 -18.52
N ALA A 750 23.62 11.29 -18.78
CA ALA A 750 23.25 12.57 -19.39
C ALA A 750 22.60 12.41 -20.77
N MET A 751 23.01 11.38 -21.53
CA MET A 751 22.33 11.01 -22.78
C MET A 751 20.92 10.47 -22.52
N GLU A 752 20.76 9.54 -21.56
CA GLU A 752 19.46 8.94 -21.20
C GLU A 752 18.48 9.96 -20.62
N ASP A 753 18.96 10.88 -19.80
CA ASP A 753 18.17 11.93 -19.15
C ASP A 753 17.97 13.18 -20.04
N CYS A 754 18.49 13.18 -21.28
CA CYS A 754 18.45 14.32 -22.19
C CYS A 754 19.01 15.60 -21.56
N THR A 755 20.05 15.50 -20.75
CA THR A 755 20.69 16.65 -20.08
C THR A 755 21.21 17.65 -21.10
N ARG A 756 20.84 18.93 -20.92
CA ARG A 756 21.26 20.01 -21.82
C ARG A 756 22.47 20.74 -21.24
N PHE A 757 23.42 21.09 -22.07
CA PHE A 757 24.62 21.84 -21.74
C PHE A 757 24.67 23.11 -22.57
N GLU A 758 25.03 24.24 -21.97
CA GLU A 758 25.38 25.42 -22.76
C GLU A 758 26.74 25.20 -23.48
N GLU A 759 26.90 25.73 -24.66
CA GLU A 759 28.17 25.67 -25.39
C GLU A 759 29.33 26.16 -24.50
N SER A 760 29.12 27.25 -23.75
CA SER A 760 30.09 27.80 -22.82
C SER A 760 30.58 26.81 -21.73
N GLU A 761 29.73 25.89 -21.34
CA GLU A 761 30.07 24.82 -20.38
C GLU A 761 30.95 23.76 -21.04
N LEU A 762 30.57 23.30 -22.23
CA LEU A 762 31.35 22.32 -23.01
C LEU A 762 32.75 22.87 -23.34
N ARG A 763 32.85 24.15 -23.68
CA ARG A 763 34.12 24.83 -23.93
C ARG A 763 35.05 24.81 -22.71
N LYS A 764 34.52 25.00 -21.51
CA LYS A 764 35.33 24.83 -20.28
C LYS A 764 35.81 23.42 -20.07
N LEU A 765 35.01 22.42 -20.41
CA LEU A 765 35.36 21.00 -20.26
C LEU A 765 36.46 20.55 -21.22
N MET A 766 36.71 21.28 -22.33
CA MET A 766 37.84 21.03 -23.24
C MET A 766 39.20 21.18 -22.51
N GLN A 767 39.25 21.96 -21.44
CA GLN A 767 40.45 22.13 -20.65
C GLN A 767 40.78 20.89 -19.75
N ASN A 768 39.86 19.99 -19.59
CA ASN A 768 40.04 18.80 -18.75
C ASN A 768 40.61 17.65 -19.59
N PRO A 769 41.86 17.19 -19.37
CA PRO A 769 42.53 16.17 -20.19
C PRO A 769 41.92 14.79 -20.08
N VAL A 770 41.05 14.52 -19.08
CA VAL A 770 40.35 13.25 -18.90
C VAL A 770 38.93 13.28 -19.50
N ILE A 771 38.23 14.41 -19.34
CA ILE A 771 36.80 14.52 -19.74
C ILE A 771 36.69 14.83 -21.24
N TRP A 772 37.53 15.71 -21.74
CA TRP A 772 37.49 16.11 -23.16
C TRP A 772 37.62 14.93 -24.14
N PRO A 773 38.55 13.97 -23.97
CA PRO A 773 38.63 12.79 -24.82
C PRO A 773 37.36 11.93 -24.85
N LEU A 774 36.60 11.95 -23.74
CA LEU A 774 35.30 11.26 -23.70
C LEU A 774 34.23 12.01 -24.50
N LEU A 775 34.22 13.34 -24.43
CA LEU A 775 33.21 14.19 -25.10
C LEU A 775 33.43 14.28 -26.61
N LYS A 776 34.66 14.45 -27.06
CA LYS A 776 34.99 14.71 -28.50
C LYS A 776 34.49 13.67 -29.48
N HIS A 777 34.20 12.44 -28.99
CA HIS A 777 33.72 11.33 -29.80
C HIS A 777 32.22 11.07 -29.67
N LEU A 778 31.50 11.89 -28.93
CA LEU A 778 30.05 11.79 -28.79
C LEU A 778 29.36 12.69 -29.82
N VAL A 779 28.25 12.21 -30.35
CA VAL A 779 27.37 13.00 -31.22
C VAL A 779 26.45 13.84 -30.33
N PHE A 780 26.42 15.13 -30.54
CA PHE A 780 25.52 16.07 -29.90
C PHE A 780 24.40 16.48 -30.86
N ILE A 781 23.33 16.98 -30.29
CA ILE A 781 22.24 17.65 -31.01
C ILE A 781 22.06 19.06 -30.48
N CYS A 782 21.93 20.02 -31.40
CA CYS A 782 21.63 21.42 -31.12
C CYS A 782 20.66 21.92 -32.19
N ASN A 783 19.51 22.50 -31.77
CA ASN A 783 18.49 23.01 -32.67
C ASN A 783 18.09 22.05 -33.80
N GLY A 784 18.01 20.74 -33.50
CA GLY A 784 17.67 19.68 -34.45
C GLY A 784 18.82 19.23 -35.35
N GLN A 785 19.99 19.85 -35.29
CA GLN A 785 21.19 19.45 -36.06
C GLN A 785 22.07 18.56 -35.19
N THR A 786 22.56 17.45 -35.77
CA THR A 786 23.44 16.50 -35.08
C THR A 786 24.89 16.67 -35.54
N GLY A 787 25.86 16.48 -34.64
CA GLY A 787 27.29 16.56 -35.00
C GLY A 787 28.21 16.30 -33.79
N PHE A 788 29.51 16.21 -34.06
CA PHE A 788 30.56 16.17 -33.05
C PHE A 788 30.89 17.60 -32.61
N TYR A 789 31.00 17.82 -31.31
CA TYR A 789 31.38 19.14 -30.79
C TYR A 789 32.89 19.36 -30.89
N THR A 790 33.31 20.48 -31.46
CA THR A 790 34.70 20.91 -31.54
C THR A 790 34.81 22.43 -31.48
N ASP A 791 35.30 22.97 -30.39
CA ASP A 791 35.62 24.38 -30.14
C ASP A 791 34.63 25.40 -30.73
N GLY A 792 33.38 25.34 -30.28
CA GLY A 792 32.31 26.23 -30.72
C GLY A 792 31.70 25.86 -32.09
N LEU A 793 32.01 24.68 -32.63
CA LEU A 793 31.47 24.17 -33.85
C LEU A 793 30.77 22.81 -33.60
N LEU A 794 29.68 22.61 -34.28
CA LEU A 794 29.05 21.29 -34.40
C LEU A 794 29.41 20.74 -35.79
N VAL A 795 30.23 19.69 -35.86
CA VAL A 795 30.73 19.10 -37.08
C VAL A 795 29.91 17.85 -37.43
N THR A 796 29.18 17.88 -38.52
CA THR A 796 28.35 16.75 -38.95
C THR A 796 29.21 15.58 -39.48
N ALA A 797 28.62 14.39 -39.63
CA ALA A 797 29.32 13.22 -40.24
C ALA A 797 29.85 13.49 -41.62
N ASN A 798 29.28 14.46 -42.33
CA ASN A 798 29.70 14.86 -43.70
C ASN A 798 30.66 16.07 -43.67
N ALA A 799 31.30 16.33 -42.53
CA ALA A 799 32.26 17.41 -42.29
C ALA A 799 31.70 18.84 -42.53
N VAL A 800 30.39 19.05 -42.40
CA VAL A 800 29.80 20.37 -42.40
C VAL A 800 29.96 20.98 -41.02
N CYS A 801 30.57 22.18 -40.93
CA CYS A 801 30.80 22.90 -39.69
C CYS A 801 29.67 23.89 -39.44
N LEU A 802 28.97 23.76 -38.34
CA LEU A 802 27.87 24.62 -37.88
C LEU A 802 28.36 25.45 -36.69
N PRO A 803 28.48 26.79 -36.80
CA PRO A 803 28.95 27.63 -35.67
C PRO A 803 27.90 27.68 -34.56
N LEU A 804 28.36 27.60 -33.32
CA LEU A 804 27.55 27.66 -32.10
C LEU A 804 27.79 28.99 -31.37
N LYS A 805 26.74 29.46 -30.72
CA LYS A 805 26.82 30.63 -29.81
C LYS A 805 27.00 30.12 -28.37
N ALA A 806 27.64 30.95 -27.51
CA ALA A 806 27.92 30.56 -26.12
C ALA A 806 26.71 30.11 -25.29
N LYS A 807 25.50 30.58 -25.64
CA LYS A 807 24.24 30.21 -24.99
C LYS A 807 23.43 29.14 -25.73
N ASP A 808 23.98 28.59 -26.81
CA ASP A 808 23.29 27.51 -27.48
C ASP A 808 23.30 26.25 -26.60
N GLU A 809 22.15 25.62 -26.49
CA GLU A 809 21.98 24.40 -25.72
C GLU A 809 22.22 23.16 -26.58
N LEU A 810 23.21 22.38 -26.15
CA LEU A 810 23.50 21.09 -26.73
C LEU A 810 23.11 19.97 -25.76
N ARG A 811 22.73 18.84 -26.29
CA ARG A 811 22.63 17.58 -25.51
C ARG A 811 23.28 16.43 -26.26
N ILE A 812 23.71 15.42 -25.52
CA ILE A 812 24.21 14.20 -26.14
C ILE A 812 23.07 13.51 -26.87
N ALA A 813 23.23 13.24 -28.17
CA ALA A 813 22.18 12.68 -28.99
C ALA A 813 21.84 11.25 -28.52
N HIS A 814 20.59 11.02 -28.18
CA HIS A 814 20.06 9.69 -27.90
C HIS A 814 19.82 8.93 -29.23
N PRO A 815 19.83 7.58 -29.27
CA PRO A 815 19.48 6.83 -30.49
C PRO A 815 18.17 7.26 -31.16
N THR A 816 17.17 7.70 -30.39
CA THR A 816 15.92 8.29 -30.95
C THR A 816 16.16 9.54 -31.79
N ASP A 817 17.11 10.41 -31.36
CA ASP A 817 17.45 11.60 -32.12
C ASP A 817 18.18 11.28 -33.39
N LEU A 818 19.12 10.31 -33.32
CA LEU A 818 19.86 9.82 -34.49
C LEU A 818 18.91 9.17 -35.52
N TYR A 819 17.93 8.42 -35.02
CA TYR A 819 16.89 7.85 -35.85
C TYR A 819 16.03 8.93 -36.52
N ALA A 820 15.55 9.89 -35.77
CA ALA A 820 14.72 10.99 -36.25
C ALA A 820 15.47 11.91 -37.25
N SER A 821 16.80 12.08 -37.06
CA SER A 821 17.63 12.91 -37.98
C SER A 821 17.83 12.30 -39.34
N GLY A 822 17.56 11.00 -39.54
CA GLY A 822 17.85 10.27 -40.78
C GLY A 822 19.35 10.02 -41.07
N ASN A 823 20.24 10.57 -40.22
CA ASN A 823 21.70 10.55 -40.44
C ASN A 823 22.44 9.50 -39.61
N TRP A 824 21.72 8.60 -38.92
CA TRP A 824 22.31 7.63 -37.99
C TRP A 824 23.39 6.76 -38.68
N HIS A 825 23.09 6.24 -39.86
CA HIS A 825 24.04 5.42 -40.60
C HIS A 825 25.32 6.16 -40.95
N ALA A 826 25.27 7.47 -41.28
CA ALA A 826 26.44 8.27 -41.59
C ALA A 826 27.42 8.36 -40.41
N TYR A 827 26.89 8.48 -39.18
CA TYR A 827 27.70 8.45 -37.94
C TYR A 827 28.27 7.06 -37.68
N GLN A 828 27.51 5.98 -37.91
CA GLN A 828 28.01 4.61 -37.78
C GLN A 828 29.19 4.39 -38.74
N LYS A 829 29.01 4.77 -39.99
CA LYS A 829 30.08 4.66 -40.99
C LYS A 829 31.31 5.48 -40.66
N PHE A 830 31.12 6.76 -40.27
CA PHE A 830 32.20 7.64 -39.87
C PHE A 830 33.05 7.06 -38.75
N LEU A 831 32.42 6.58 -37.66
CA LEU A 831 33.12 5.99 -36.52
C LEU A 831 33.84 4.70 -36.89
N PHE A 832 33.21 3.88 -37.75
CA PHE A 832 33.79 2.64 -38.21
C PHE A 832 35.00 2.90 -39.10
N ASP A 833 34.88 3.74 -40.11
CA ASP A 833 35.96 4.07 -41.07
C ASP A 833 37.17 4.73 -40.41
N LYS A 834 36.93 5.53 -39.34
CA LYS A 834 37.97 6.19 -38.56
C LYS A 834 38.48 5.35 -37.40
N ALA A 835 37.97 4.11 -37.18
CA ALA A 835 38.28 3.23 -36.06
C ALA A 835 38.10 3.95 -34.69
N ILE A 836 37.13 4.88 -34.57
CA ILE A 836 36.88 5.65 -33.35
C ILE A 836 36.01 4.84 -32.41
N ARG A 837 36.50 4.66 -31.18
CA ARG A 837 35.77 4.00 -30.11
C ARG A 837 35.13 5.03 -29.19
N GLN A 838 33.80 4.98 -29.08
CA GLN A 838 33.05 5.83 -28.15
C GLN A 838 33.18 5.33 -26.70
N PRO A 839 33.07 6.23 -25.70
CA PRO A 839 33.22 5.86 -24.29
C PRO A 839 32.13 4.88 -23.81
N PHE A 840 30.97 4.91 -24.41
CA PHE A 840 29.85 3.99 -24.22
C PHE A 840 29.10 3.77 -25.55
N LYS A 841 28.21 2.81 -25.60
CA LYS A 841 27.38 2.57 -26.79
C LYS A 841 26.39 3.73 -26.97
N GLN A 842 26.69 4.66 -27.85
CA GLN A 842 25.78 5.72 -28.31
C GLN A 842 25.26 5.40 -29.71
N VAL A 843 26.12 5.53 -30.72
CA VAL A 843 25.76 5.37 -32.13
C VAL A 843 25.48 3.90 -32.50
N PHE A 844 26.05 2.95 -31.77
CA PHE A 844 25.81 1.51 -31.90
C PHE A 844 24.89 0.93 -30.83
N ARG A 845 24.05 1.78 -30.17
CA ARG A 845 23.06 1.34 -29.20
C ARG A 845 21.80 0.87 -29.90
N GLU A 846 21.23 -0.22 -29.44
CA GLU A 846 19.96 -0.75 -29.90
C GLU A 846 18.84 0.23 -29.53
N LEU A 847 17.91 0.49 -30.46
CA LEU A 847 16.73 1.32 -30.26
C LEU A 847 15.47 0.47 -30.50
N TYR A 848 14.59 0.45 -29.52
CA TYR A 848 13.26 -0.09 -29.67
C TYR A 848 12.33 0.98 -30.25
N VAL A 849 11.77 0.69 -31.41
CA VAL A 849 10.76 1.55 -32.04
C VAL A 849 9.42 0.82 -31.97
N PRO A 850 8.41 1.35 -31.26
CA PRO A 850 7.08 0.77 -31.20
C PRO A 850 6.47 0.64 -32.60
N THR A 851 5.75 -0.44 -32.85
CA THR A 851 4.94 -0.57 -34.07
C THR A 851 3.70 0.31 -33.99
N SER A 852 3.01 0.54 -35.12
CA SER A 852 1.75 1.30 -35.10
C SER A 852 0.69 0.63 -34.24
N GLU A 853 0.64 -0.69 -34.21
CA GLU A 853 -0.26 -1.48 -33.34
C GLU A 853 0.06 -1.30 -31.86
N GLU A 854 1.34 -1.27 -31.49
CA GLU A 854 1.77 -1.04 -30.11
C GLU A 854 1.50 0.40 -29.65
N ALA A 855 1.61 1.38 -30.58
CA ALA A 855 1.34 2.78 -30.27
C ALA A 855 -0.15 3.05 -29.97
N GLU A 856 -1.06 2.24 -30.52
CA GLU A 856 -2.51 2.32 -30.27
C GLU A 856 -2.97 1.43 -29.13
N ALA A 857 -2.13 0.49 -28.67
CA ALA A 857 -2.45 -0.47 -27.61
C ALA A 857 -1.97 0.00 -26.24
N THR A 858 -2.64 -0.45 -25.19
CA THR A 858 -2.21 -0.25 -23.80
C THR A 858 -1.18 -1.29 -23.35
N GLN A 859 -0.97 -2.35 -24.12
CA GLN A 859 -0.03 -3.44 -23.82
C GLN A 859 0.75 -3.86 -25.06
N SER A 860 2.06 -4.06 -24.92
CA SER A 860 2.89 -4.71 -25.93
C SER A 860 3.12 -6.17 -25.56
N ARG A 861 2.81 -7.10 -26.46
CA ARG A 861 3.06 -8.54 -26.29
C ARG A 861 4.27 -9.03 -27.10
N ARG A 862 5.03 -8.12 -27.70
CA ARG A 862 6.13 -8.48 -28.60
C ARG A 862 7.21 -9.33 -27.94
N TYR A 863 7.43 -9.12 -26.67
CA TYR A 863 8.40 -9.88 -25.89
C TYR A 863 7.75 -10.83 -24.88
N ALA A 864 6.44 -11.04 -24.97
CA ALA A 864 5.73 -12.00 -24.12
C ALA A 864 6.32 -13.42 -24.30
N GLY A 865 6.40 -14.17 -23.22
CA GLY A 865 6.98 -15.51 -23.21
C GLY A 865 8.51 -15.58 -23.12
N ASN A 866 9.22 -14.45 -23.12
CA ASN A 866 10.64 -14.44 -22.84
C ASN A 866 10.92 -14.62 -21.36
N GLN A 867 11.80 -15.56 -21.02
CA GLN A 867 12.27 -15.72 -19.65
C GLN A 867 13.29 -14.64 -19.30
N ILE A 868 13.12 -13.99 -18.18
CA ILE A 868 14.04 -13.01 -17.63
C ILE A 868 14.69 -13.55 -16.35
N GLN A 869 15.86 -13.04 -16.00
CA GLN A 869 16.50 -13.31 -14.71
C GLN A 869 16.02 -12.29 -13.69
N PRO A 870 15.10 -12.63 -12.75
CA PRO A 870 14.41 -11.64 -11.91
C PRO A 870 15.37 -10.74 -11.15
N GLN A 871 16.37 -11.30 -10.48
CA GLN A 871 17.33 -10.53 -9.68
C GLN A 871 18.13 -9.52 -10.51
N LYS A 872 18.60 -9.93 -11.69
CA LYS A 872 19.35 -9.03 -12.59
C LYS A 872 18.43 -7.95 -13.18
N THR A 873 17.23 -8.32 -13.58
CA THR A 873 16.23 -7.40 -14.13
C THR A 873 15.84 -6.35 -13.11
N ILE A 874 15.51 -6.76 -11.88
CA ILE A 874 15.19 -5.85 -10.78
C ILE A 874 16.38 -4.91 -10.48
N ALA A 875 17.60 -5.43 -10.43
CA ALA A 875 18.78 -4.61 -10.15
C ALA A 875 19.01 -3.54 -11.23
N VAL A 876 18.84 -3.89 -12.50
CA VAL A 876 19.00 -2.95 -13.63
C VAL A 876 17.86 -1.92 -13.65
N LEU A 877 16.62 -2.35 -13.46
CA LEU A 877 15.45 -1.47 -13.51
C LEU A 877 15.35 -0.55 -12.30
N LYS A 878 15.74 -1.00 -11.10
CA LYS A 878 15.86 -0.12 -9.92
C LYS A 878 16.87 1.01 -10.15
N GLY A 879 17.98 0.73 -10.83
CA GLY A 879 18.94 1.75 -11.24
C GLY A 879 18.36 2.80 -12.22
N ARG A 880 17.23 2.50 -12.86
CA ARG A 880 16.48 3.37 -13.78
C ARG A 880 15.15 3.87 -13.20
N ARG A 881 15.01 3.84 -11.87
CA ARG A 881 13.86 4.33 -11.10
C ARG A 881 12.55 3.56 -11.32
N TRP A 882 12.64 2.27 -11.67
CA TRP A 882 11.51 1.37 -11.61
C TRP A 882 11.33 0.89 -10.17
N VAL A 883 10.09 0.80 -9.72
CA VAL A 883 9.71 0.30 -8.40
C VAL A 883 9.22 -1.14 -8.56
N ALA A 884 9.66 -2.02 -7.66
CA ALA A 884 9.11 -3.36 -7.56
C ALA A 884 8.02 -3.34 -6.50
N ASP A 885 6.79 -3.56 -6.93
CA ASP A 885 5.63 -3.75 -6.08
C ASP A 885 5.26 -5.23 -6.02
N TYR A 886 4.72 -5.68 -4.89
CA TYR A 886 4.35 -7.09 -4.72
C TYR A 886 3.09 -7.44 -5.53
N GLU A 887 2.16 -6.50 -5.64
CA GLU A 887 0.88 -6.70 -6.32
C GLU A 887 0.97 -6.38 -7.82
N ASP A 888 1.63 -5.26 -8.17
CA ASP A 888 1.68 -4.72 -9.53
C ASP A 888 2.96 -5.06 -10.31
N GLY A 889 3.90 -5.79 -9.70
CA GLY A 889 5.15 -6.16 -10.33
C GLY A 889 6.15 -5.01 -10.46
N LEU A 890 6.83 -4.91 -11.62
CA LEU A 890 7.79 -3.83 -11.89
C LEU A 890 7.07 -2.67 -12.59
N GLN A 891 7.04 -1.52 -11.94
CA GLN A 891 6.34 -0.34 -12.46
C GLN A 891 7.19 0.92 -12.46
N LYS A 892 6.88 1.84 -13.36
CA LYS A 892 7.39 3.20 -13.38
C LYS A 892 6.25 4.18 -13.62
N ILE A 893 6.06 5.11 -12.69
CA ILE A 893 4.93 6.05 -12.70
C ILE A 893 5.44 7.45 -13.05
N TYR A 894 4.77 8.08 -14.01
CA TYR A 894 4.98 9.46 -14.43
C TYR A 894 3.77 10.29 -14.00
N TYR A 895 3.77 10.74 -12.74
CA TYR A 895 2.62 11.42 -12.12
C TYR A 895 2.19 12.69 -12.84
N LYS A 896 3.13 13.45 -13.36
CA LYS A 896 2.88 14.70 -14.07
C LYS A 896 2.16 14.46 -15.41
N GLU A 897 2.55 13.41 -16.10
CA GLU A 897 2.00 13.00 -17.40
C GLU A 897 0.80 12.05 -17.24
N ASN A 898 0.53 11.57 -16.02
CA ASN A 898 -0.50 10.59 -15.71
C ASN A 898 -0.33 9.28 -16.50
N ILE A 899 0.91 8.79 -16.57
CA ILE A 899 1.29 7.56 -17.27
C ILE A 899 1.91 6.57 -16.29
N ILE A 900 1.50 5.31 -16.37
CA ILE A 900 2.09 4.19 -15.64
C ILE A 900 2.60 3.17 -16.66
N ALA A 901 3.87 2.79 -16.55
CA ALA A 901 4.47 1.70 -17.32
C ALA A 901 4.68 0.50 -16.38
N ASN A 902 4.11 -0.64 -16.72
CA ASN A 902 4.23 -1.89 -15.98
C ASN A 902 4.93 -2.96 -16.83
N ILE A 903 5.71 -3.82 -16.17
CA ILE A 903 6.27 -5.05 -16.74
C ILE A 903 5.65 -6.22 -15.98
N TYR A 904 4.87 -7.01 -16.69
CA TYR A 904 4.19 -8.20 -16.16
C TYR A 904 4.98 -9.45 -16.51
#